data_edd1af952915fe50d093b5290a59bb99
#
_entry.id   edd1af952915fe50d093b5290a59bb99
#
_cell.length_a   1.000
_cell.length_b   1.000
_cell.length_c   1.000
_cell.angle_alpha   90.00
_cell.angle_beta   90.00
_cell.angle_gamma   90.00
#
_symmetry.space_group_name_H-M   'P 1'
#
loop_
_entity.id
_entity.type
_entity.pdbx_description
1 polymer ?
#
loop_
_entity_poly.entity_id
_entity_poly.type
_entity_poly.pdbx_seq_one_letter_code
_entity_poly.pdbx_strand_id
1 'polypeptide(L)'
;MDSPPETDQRDTGYTLHDDYIDDPYLWLEETDGDVSAWTAAQNDYADDYLGSLDIRESLRPRFEDLARTTTYMPVKARQNGYFQRVRDADADHPVLTFRPGLNEDRRVLVDPNEMSDDGSVSVDWYVPNPDGSLVAYGVAEGGDEQYDVRVLETESGETVEELIDVGRTGPWCFGWTDDGFYYLTTGSVGDGGQLEKEVRFHEIGTDPADDWTLADEFSTQTWPLVETDAESDYVILGHTEGWERTDLYYAELGSDELHSLVVGEDALFEPTLDGNDVYVNTSLDASNYRVVSVSLDAVDSNTSSTDVGGSSTDPNTPFETVVAERDDAIAQELDVIGDRIVVKYLRDAVHELVVFDADGEQDETVPLPGRGSVASFGGEDDLFFTYESFTEPPSIRRYAFGADETTVVDQPDISTETDLTVTQEWFASADGTEVPAFVVRRSNLECDGDNPAVLYGYGGFENSLTPFFGEFFLPFLESGGVLAVANLRGGGEFGESWHHAGRREHKQRVFDDFFAAAEHLVENGYTSTERLACFGGSNGGLLVGASITQRPDLFAAAVCKVPLLDMLRFHTSLLGETWTTEYGSPDDPEAYEYIREYSPYHNVEERAYPAVLFTTGERDSRVDPFHARKMAARMQAAQSGADPILLKTRSQTGHGSGKPVSKVVEEKLDEWSFLGDQLDAF
;
A
#
# COMPACT_ATOMS: atom_id res chain seq x y z
N MET A 1 31.14 -21.29 2.34
CA MET A 1 30.14 -20.84 1.37
C MET A 1 30.81 -20.69 0.02
N ASP A 2 30.16 -21.12 -1.07
CA ASP A 2 30.67 -20.84 -2.41
C ASP A 2 30.51 -19.36 -2.70
N SER A 3 31.33 -18.79 -3.61
CA SER A 3 31.18 -17.40 -4.02
C SER A 3 29.89 -17.20 -4.84
N PRO A 4 29.29 -15.98 -4.82
CA PRO A 4 28.15 -15.72 -5.68
C PRO A 4 28.49 -15.98 -7.17
N PRO A 5 27.45 -16.26 -8.00
CA PRO A 5 27.66 -16.44 -9.43
C PRO A 5 28.36 -15.22 -10.05
N GLU A 6 29.33 -15.48 -10.92
CA GLU A 6 30.04 -14.40 -11.61
C GLU A 6 29.05 -13.63 -12.52
N THR A 7 28.99 -12.32 -12.39
CA THR A 7 28.14 -11.45 -13.20
C THR A 7 28.98 -10.72 -14.26
N ASP A 8 28.59 -10.85 -15.52
CA ASP A 8 29.25 -10.21 -16.64
C ASP A 8 29.17 -8.68 -16.56
N GLN A 9 30.33 -8.02 -16.53
CA GLN A 9 30.42 -6.56 -16.56
C GLN A 9 30.62 -6.14 -18.02
N ARG A 10 29.62 -5.46 -18.59
CA ARG A 10 29.66 -4.98 -19.99
C ARG A 10 30.12 -3.51 -20.03
N ASP A 11 30.88 -3.16 -21.04
CA ASP A 11 31.26 -1.74 -21.29
C ASP A 11 30.05 -0.99 -21.87
N THR A 12 29.09 -0.71 -21.00
CA THR A 12 27.79 -0.08 -21.29
C THR A 12 27.46 1.02 -20.32
N GLY A 13 26.57 1.90 -20.74
CA GLY A 13 26.08 3.00 -19.94
C GLY A 13 25.13 3.86 -20.76
N TYR A 14 24.70 4.96 -20.20
CA TYR A 14 23.78 5.90 -20.84
C TYR A 14 24.19 7.34 -20.54
N THR A 15 23.66 8.27 -21.30
CA THR A 15 23.89 9.70 -21.06
C THR A 15 22.61 10.32 -20.53
N LEU A 16 22.72 10.99 -19.39
CA LEU A 16 21.65 11.76 -18.79
C LEU A 16 22.18 13.19 -18.60
N HIS A 17 21.49 14.17 -19.16
CA HIS A 17 21.99 15.53 -19.35
C HIS A 17 23.34 15.51 -20.11
N ASP A 18 24.39 16.09 -19.60
CA ASP A 18 25.74 16.06 -20.20
C ASP A 18 26.66 15.01 -19.57
N ASP A 19 26.14 14.21 -18.59
CA ASP A 19 26.90 13.21 -17.86
C ASP A 19 26.74 11.82 -18.48
N TYR A 20 27.86 11.14 -18.75
CA TYR A 20 27.87 9.73 -19.07
C TYR A 20 27.87 8.91 -17.78
N ILE A 21 26.83 8.10 -17.60
CA ILE A 21 26.67 7.17 -16.46
C ILE A 21 27.15 5.80 -16.90
N ASP A 22 28.25 5.35 -16.30
CA ASP A 22 28.78 4.01 -16.51
C ASP A 22 27.89 2.99 -15.79
N ASP A 23 27.32 2.06 -16.55
CA ASP A 23 26.41 1.05 -16.04
C ASP A 23 26.73 -0.33 -16.62
N PRO A 24 27.68 -1.06 -16.02
CA PRO A 24 28.13 -2.36 -16.51
C PRO A 24 27.06 -3.44 -16.41
N TYR A 25 25.97 -3.19 -15.68
CA TYR A 25 24.87 -4.11 -15.46
C TYR A 25 23.56 -3.68 -16.14
N LEU A 26 23.62 -2.70 -17.04
CA LEU A 26 22.46 -2.21 -17.80
C LEU A 26 21.71 -3.34 -18.52
N TRP A 27 22.43 -4.38 -18.96
CA TRP A 27 21.85 -5.56 -19.62
C TRP A 27 20.90 -6.38 -18.73
N LEU A 28 20.94 -6.21 -17.39
CA LEU A 28 20.00 -6.86 -16.46
C LEU A 28 18.61 -6.19 -16.44
N GLU A 29 18.40 -5.13 -17.20
CA GLU A 29 17.08 -4.53 -17.46
C GLU A 29 16.30 -5.30 -18.54
N GLU A 30 17.00 -6.05 -19.38
CA GLU A 30 16.36 -6.86 -20.44
C GLU A 30 15.59 -8.05 -19.84
N THR A 31 14.72 -8.64 -20.68
CA THR A 31 13.93 -9.85 -20.33
C THR A 31 14.32 -11.05 -21.17
N ASP A 32 15.58 -11.10 -21.62
CA ASP A 32 16.09 -12.14 -22.51
C ASP A 32 16.57 -13.40 -21.78
N GLY A 33 17.05 -14.38 -22.57
CA GLY A 33 17.53 -15.65 -22.04
C GLY A 33 18.80 -15.53 -21.19
N ASP A 34 19.64 -14.52 -21.38
CA ASP A 34 20.86 -14.28 -20.61
C ASP A 34 20.47 -13.84 -19.18
N VAL A 35 19.51 -12.92 -19.07
CA VAL A 35 18.96 -12.45 -17.76
C VAL A 35 18.26 -13.57 -17.03
N SER A 36 17.43 -14.36 -17.73
CA SER A 36 16.75 -15.52 -17.14
C SER A 36 17.74 -16.56 -16.59
N ALA A 37 18.80 -16.85 -17.33
CA ALA A 37 19.83 -17.80 -16.88
C ALA A 37 20.62 -17.26 -15.68
N TRP A 38 20.94 -15.96 -15.68
CA TRP A 38 21.62 -15.30 -14.56
C TRP A 38 20.73 -15.29 -13.31
N THR A 39 19.45 -14.95 -13.46
CA THR A 39 18.47 -14.93 -12.36
C THR A 39 18.32 -16.33 -11.76
N ALA A 40 18.25 -17.39 -12.59
CA ALA A 40 18.20 -18.77 -12.10
C ALA A 40 19.46 -19.13 -11.28
N ALA A 41 20.65 -18.74 -11.74
CA ALA A 41 21.89 -18.99 -10.99
C ALA A 41 21.93 -18.22 -9.64
N GLN A 42 21.40 -16.99 -9.58
CA GLN A 42 21.27 -16.24 -8.34
C GLN A 42 20.27 -16.90 -7.39
N ASN A 43 19.15 -17.40 -7.91
CA ASN A 43 18.18 -18.14 -7.12
C ASN A 43 18.80 -19.43 -6.54
N ASP A 44 19.53 -20.22 -7.36
CA ASP A 44 20.21 -21.44 -6.90
C ASP A 44 21.20 -21.11 -5.77
N TYR A 45 21.98 -20.05 -5.91
CA TYR A 45 22.92 -19.58 -4.88
C TYR A 45 22.21 -19.16 -3.58
N ALA A 46 21.11 -18.42 -3.69
CA ALA A 46 20.30 -18.02 -2.53
C ALA A 46 19.63 -19.26 -1.87
N ASP A 47 19.11 -20.19 -2.66
CA ASP A 47 18.48 -21.40 -2.15
C ASP A 47 19.48 -22.32 -1.43
N ASP A 48 20.69 -22.48 -1.97
CA ASP A 48 21.75 -23.23 -1.33
C ASP A 48 22.14 -22.62 0.03
N TYR A 49 22.21 -21.28 0.11
CA TYR A 49 22.49 -20.59 1.36
C TYR A 49 21.35 -20.76 2.36
N LEU A 50 20.14 -20.33 2.01
CA LEU A 50 18.97 -20.34 2.88
C LEU A 50 18.57 -21.76 3.29
N GLY A 51 18.69 -22.72 2.37
CA GLY A 51 18.44 -24.14 2.63
C GLY A 51 19.46 -24.79 3.55
N SER A 52 20.66 -24.21 3.72
CA SER A 52 21.68 -24.70 4.65
C SER A 52 21.45 -24.26 6.10
N LEU A 53 20.50 -23.36 6.35
CA LEU A 53 20.22 -22.79 7.66
C LEU A 53 19.30 -23.72 8.47
N ASP A 54 19.84 -24.35 9.53
CA ASP A 54 19.08 -25.27 10.41
C ASP A 54 17.84 -24.58 11.02
N ILE A 55 17.93 -23.28 11.26
CA ILE A 55 16.85 -22.46 11.84
C ILE A 55 15.59 -22.46 10.96
N ARG A 56 15.72 -22.56 9.64
CA ARG A 56 14.62 -22.55 8.69
C ARG A 56 13.60 -23.67 9.00
N GLU A 57 14.09 -24.88 9.22
CA GLU A 57 13.22 -26.02 9.55
C GLU A 57 12.62 -25.92 10.96
N SER A 58 13.27 -25.22 11.87
CA SER A 58 12.73 -24.99 13.21
C SER A 58 11.60 -23.96 13.23
N LEU A 59 11.62 -22.97 12.32
CA LEU A 59 10.59 -21.94 12.19
C LEU A 59 9.37 -22.43 11.39
N ARG A 60 9.54 -23.35 10.45
CA ARG A 60 8.49 -23.82 9.55
C ARG A 60 7.18 -24.20 10.25
N PRO A 61 7.14 -25.03 11.30
CA PRO A 61 5.88 -25.42 11.93
C PRO A 61 5.09 -24.23 12.48
N ARG A 62 5.78 -23.23 13.07
CA ARG A 62 5.14 -22.04 13.63
C ARG A 62 4.63 -21.12 12.52
N PHE A 63 5.38 -20.96 11.44
CA PHE A 63 4.96 -20.12 10.31
C PHE A 63 3.80 -20.75 9.54
N GLU A 64 3.80 -22.07 9.35
CA GLU A 64 2.65 -22.77 8.77
C GLU A 64 1.40 -22.65 9.66
N ASP A 65 1.54 -22.75 10.98
CA ASP A 65 0.45 -22.58 11.93
C ASP A 65 -0.16 -21.16 11.86
N LEU A 66 0.68 -20.12 11.85
CA LEU A 66 0.25 -18.73 11.72
C LEU A 66 -0.41 -18.46 10.36
N ALA A 67 0.21 -18.93 9.27
CA ALA A 67 -0.31 -18.76 7.93
C ALA A 67 -1.63 -19.51 7.68
N ARG A 68 -1.80 -20.68 8.32
CA ARG A 68 -2.99 -21.52 8.20
C ARG A 68 -4.04 -21.20 9.26
N THR A 69 -4.25 -19.93 9.50
CA THR A 69 -5.33 -19.42 10.35
C THR A 69 -6.42 -18.83 9.47
N THR A 70 -7.68 -19.05 9.83
CA THR A 70 -8.80 -18.41 9.12
C THR A 70 -8.70 -16.89 9.26
N THR A 71 -8.68 -16.18 8.13
CA THR A 71 -8.58 -14.72 8.09
C THR A 71 -9.83 -14.11 7.49
N TYR A 72 -10.20 -12.93 7.99
CA TYR A 72 -11.41 -12.21 7.64
C TYR A 72 -11.05 -10.84 7.10
N MET A 73 -11.42 -10.56 5.84
CA MET A 73 -11.30 -9.24 5.23
C MET A 73 -12.48 -8.35 5.64
N PRO A 74 -12.42 -7.04 5.35
CA PRO A 74 -13.51 -6.12 5.67
C PRO A 74 -14.87 -6.60 5.17
N VAL A 75 -15.90 -6.36 5.99
CA VAL A 75 -17.30 -6.62 5.63
C VAL A 75 -17.84 -5.43 4.83
N LYS A 76 -18.57 -5.71 3.75
CA LYS A 76 -19.43 -4.73 3.07
C LYS A 76 -20.88 -5.07 3.36
N ALA A 77 -21.54 -4.21 4.16
CA ALA A 77 -22.96 -4.30 4.44
C ALA A 77 -23.76 -3.77 3.25
N ARG A 78 -24.89 -4.41 2.93
CA ARG A 78 -25.87 -3.96 1.95
C ARG A 78 -27.29 -4.37 2.42
N GLN A 79 -28.29 -3.76 1.84
CA GLN A 79 -29.70 -3.98 2.24
C GLN A 79 -30.09 -5.46 2.34
N ASN A 80 -29.57 -6.33 1.46
CA ASN A 80 -29.89 -7.77 1.44
C ASN A 80 -28.98 -8.62 2.34
N GLY A 81 -27.88 -8.08 2.90
CA GLY A 81 -26.95 -8.83 3.74
C GLY A 81 -25.51 -8.34 3.70
N TYR A 82 -24.59 -9.25 3.96
CA TYR A 82 -23.19 -8.94 4.22
C TYR A 82 -22.27 -9.72 3.27
N PHE A 83 -21.42 -9.00 2.59
CA PHE A 83 -20.39 -9.52 1.70
C PHE A 83 -19.03 -9.47 2.39
N GLN A 84 -18.24 -10.52 2.22
CA GLN A 84 -16.93 -10.61 2.85
C GLN A 84 -16.05 -11.60 2.12
N ARG A 85 -14.77 -11.28 1.95
CA ARG A 85 -13.78 -12.29 1.61
C ARG A 85 -13.29 -12.96 2.88
N VAL A 86 -13.25 -14.29 2.87
CA VAL A 86 -12.79 -15.11 4.01
C VAL A 86 -11.84 -16.15 3.48
N ARG A 87 -10.67 -16.29 4.08
CA ARG A 87 -9.74 -17.36 3.78
C ARG A 87 -9.76 -18.37 4.92
N ASP A 88 -10.28 -19.55 4.63
CA ASP A 88 -10.21 -20.66 5.57
C ASP A 88 -8.76 -21.15 5.74
N ALA A 89 -8.47 -21.75 6.89
CA ALA A 89 -7.14 -22.20 7.28
C ALA A 89 -6.45 -23.12 6.25
N ASP A 90 -7.23 -23.93 5.54
CA ASP A 90 -6.72 -24.89 4.54
C ASP A 90 -6.71 -24.33 3.11
N ALA A 91 -7.20 -23.09 2.89
CA ALA A 91 -7.26 -22.46 1.59
C ALA A 91 -6.02 -21.59 1.30
N ASP A 92 -5.62 -21.54 0.05
CA ASP A 92 -4.51 -20.67 -0.41
C ASP A 92 -4.98 -19.22 -0.64
N HIS A 93 -6.26 -19.03 -1.08
CA HIS A 93 -6.83 -17.72 -1.36
C HIS A 93 -8.15 -17.51 -0.61
N PRO A 94 -8.48 -16.23 -0.27
CA PRO A 94 -9.78 -15.90 0.28
C PRO A 94 -10.87 -16.10 -0.76
N VAL A 95 -12.00 -16.68 -0.31
CA VAL A 95 -13.23 -16.83 -1.09
C VAL A 95 -14.17 -15.65 -0.85
N LEU A 96 -14.87 -15.18 -1.87
CA LEU A 96 -15.93 -14.21 -1.72
C LEU A 96 -17.20 -14.89 -1.20
N THR A 97 -17.71 -14.42 -0.08
CA THR A 97 -18.87 -14.99 0.61
C THR A 97 -19.99 -13.97 0.80
N PHE A 98 -21.20 -14.46 0.95
CA PHE A 98 -22.39 -13.71 1.32
C PHE A 98 -23.14 -14.38 2.47
N ARG A 99 -23.71 -13.59 3.38
CA ARG A 99 -24.65 -14.03 4.41
C ARG A 99 -25.81 -13.03 4.58
N PRO A 100 -27.08 -13.47 4.64
CA PRO A 100 -28.21 -12.56 4.79
C PRO A 100 -28.27 -11.84 6.14
N GLY A 101 -27.66 -12.43 7.17
CA GLY A 101 -27.56 -11.88 8.51
C GLY A 101 -26.26 -12.26 9.19
N LEU A 102 -25.77 -11.44 10.13
CA LEU A 102 -24.47 -11.65 10.81
C LEU A 102 -24.38 -13.00 11.54
N ASN A 103 -25.51 -13.57 11.97
CA ASN A 103 -25.59 -14.86 12.67
C ASN A 103 -26.00 -16.01 11.74
N GLU A 104 -26.10 -15.77 10.44
CA GLU A 104 -26.45 -16.79 9.46
C GLU A 104 -25.21 -17.37 8.78
N ASP A 105 -25.37 -18.58 8.21
CA ASP A 105 -24.27 -19.27 7.54
C ASP A 105 -23.83 -18.49 6.29
N ARG A 106 -22.52 -18.45 6.06
CA ARG A 106 -21.94 -17.89 4.83
C ARG A 106 -22.13 -18.83 3.66
N ARG A 107 -22.49 -18.27 2.53
CA ARG A 107 -22.51 -18.95 1.24
C ARG A 107 -21.34 -18.43 0.39
N VAL A 108 -20.57 -19.33 -0.19
CA VAL A 108 -19.52 -18.97 -1.15
C VAL A 108 -20.17 -18.50 -2.44
N LEU A 109 -19.74 -17.34 -2.92
CA LEU A 109 -20.12 -16.77 -4.22
C LEU A 109 -19.05 -17.04 -5.27
N VAL A 110 -17.77 -16.82 -4.91
CA VAL A 110 -16.62 -17.01 -5.80
C VAL A 110 -15.51 -17.68 -5.03
N ASP A 111 -14.99 -18.78 -5.58
CA ASP A 111 -13.84 -19.50 -5.02
C ASP A 111 -12.66 -19.50 -6.01
N PRO A 112 -11.65 -18.63 -5.83
CA PRO A 112 -10.48 -18.61 -6.70
C PRO A 112 -9.61 -19.88 -6.58
N ASN A 113 -9.71 -20.63 -5.47
CA ASN A 113 -8.98 -21.90 -5.30
C ASN A 113 -9.44 -22.98 -6.26
N GLU A 114 -10.66 -22.84 -6.86
CA GLU A 114 -11.18 -23.73 -7.89
C GLU A 114 -10.93 -23.22 -9.33
N MET A 115 -10.38 -22.00 -9.50
CA MET A 115 -10.18 -21.36 -10.81
C MET A 115 -8.88 -21.76 -11.49
N SER A 116 -7.84 -22.18 -10.72
CA SER A 116 -6.56 -22.65 -11.26
C SER A 116 -6.00 -23.82 -10.47
N ASP A 117 -5.31 -24.75 -11.15
CA ASP A 117 -4.69 -25.93 -10.52
C ASP A 117 -3.44 -25.57 -9.71
N ASP A 118 -2.78 -24.44 -10.01
CA ASP A 118 -1.53 -24.00 -9.39
C ASP A 118 -1.70 -22.84 -8.39
N GLY A 119 -2.95 -22.42 -8.13
CA GLY A 119 -3.27 -21.32 -7.22
C GLY A 119 -2.79 -19.95 -7.73
N SER A 120 -2.58 -19.79 -9.05
CA SER A 120 -2.14 -18.50 -9.62
C SER A 120 -3.24 -17.45 -9.71
N VAL A 121 -4.51 -17.87 -9.70
CA VAL A 121 -5.67 -16.96 -9.83
C VAL A 121 -6.12 -16.46 -8.47
N SER A 122 -6.35 -15.15 -8.36
CA SER A 122 -6.88 -14.51 -7.17
C SER A 122 -8.08 -13.61 -7.49
N VAL A 123 -8.90 -13.35 -6.46
CA VAL A 123 -9.95 -12.32 -6.45
C VAL A 123 -9.50 -11.25 -5.47
N ASP A 124 -8.98 -10.12 -5.97
CA ASP A 124 -8.32 -9.15 -5.12
C ASP A 124 -9.26 -8.07 -4.59
N TRP A 125 -10.34 -7.78 -5.32
CA TRP A 125 -11.34 -6.81 -4.92
C TRP A 125 -12.74 -7.22 -5.33
N TYR A 126 -13.75 -6.61 -4.70
CA TYR A 126 -15.18 -6.76 -5.05
C TYR A 126 -15.98 -5.52 -4.63
N VAL A 127 -17.05 -5.23 -5.36
CA VAL A 127 -17.96 -4.13 -5.08
C VAL A 127 -19.41 -4.65 -5.29
N PRO A 128 -20.18 -4.91 -4.21
CA PRO A 128 -21.60 -5.20 -4.35
C PRO A 128 -22.35 -3.92 -4.71
N ASN A 129 -23.39 -4.03 -5.54
CA ASN A 129 -24.27 -2.91 -5.83
C ASN A 129 -25.10 -2.51 -4.59
N PRO A 130 -25.75 -1.35 -4.58
CA PRO A 130 -26.39 -0.81 -3.37
C PRO A 130 -27.43 -1.73 -2.73
N ASP A 131 -28.27 -2.42 -3.51
CA ASP A 131 -29.25 -3.37 -2.97
C ASP A 131 -28.68 -4.77 -2.69
N GLY A 132 -27.42 -5.01 -3.08
CA GLY A 132 -26.70 -6.28 -2.91
C GLY A 132 -27.14 -7.39 -3.86
N SER A 133 -27.94 -7.09 -4.87
CA SER A 133 -28.40 -8.11 -5.84
C SER A 133 -27.31 -8.55 -6.81
N LEU A 134 -26.36 -7.68 -7.11
CA LEU A 134 -25.21 -7.91 -7.98
C LEU A 134 -23.90 -7.64 -7.25
N VAL A 135 -22.83 -8.32 -7.67
CA VAL A 135 -21.47 -8.10 -7.17
C VAL A 135 -20.48 -8.08 -8.32
N ALA A 136 -19.78 -6.97 -8.49
CA ALA A 136 -18.60 -6.91 -9.35
C ALA A 136 -17.36 -7.37 -8.59
N TYR A 137 -16.44 -8.05 -9.28
CA TYR A 137 -15.16 -8.49 -8.69
C TYR A 137 -14.07 -8.59 -9.74
N GLY A 138 -12.83 -8.31 -9.30
CA GLY A 138 -11.64 -8.36 -10.15
C GLY A 138 -10.88 -9.66 -9.96
N VAL A 139 -10.57 -10.33 -11.08
CA VAL A 139 -9.79 -11.56 -11.16
C VAL A 139 -8.44 -11.25 -11.78
N ALA A 140 -7.35 -11.62 -11.08
CA ALA A 140 -5.97 -11.45 -11.55
C ALA A 140 -5.20 -12.77 -11.54
N GLU A 141 -4.10 -12.85 -12.29
CA GLU A 141 -3.24 -14.03 -12.36
C GLU A 141 -1.80 -13.71 -11.93
N GLY A 142 -1.26 -14.49 -10.98
CA GLY A 142 0.13 -14.37 -10.52
C GLY A 142 0.44 -13.08 -9.77
N GLY A 143 -0.58 -12.33 -9.34
CA GLY A 143 -0.44 -11.08 -8.60
C GLY A 143 0.05 -9.91 -9.47
N ASP A 144 -0.19 -9.95 -10.78
CA ASP A 144 0.21 -8.90 -11.74
C ASP A 144 -0.68 -7.66 -11.70
N GLU A 145 -1.78 -7.70 -10.93
CA GLU A 145 -2.75 -6.60 -10.77
C GLU A 145 -3.36 -6.13 -12.11
N GLN A 146 -3.45 -7.05 -13.08
CA GLN A 146 -4.19 -6.88 -14.33
C GLN A 146 -5.48 -7.70 -14.23
N TYR A 147 -6.62 -7.03 -14.33
CA TYR A 147 -7.88 -7.63 -13.97
C TYR A 147 -8.79 -7.90 -15.17
N ASP A 148 -9.44 -9.08 -15.12
CA ASP A 148 -10.76 -9.25 -15.70
C ASP A 148 -11.79 -8.82 -14.67
N VAL A 149 -12.81 -8.09 -15.10
CA VAL A 149 -13.93 -7.70 -14.24
C VAL A 149 -15.12 -8.58 -14.54
N ARG A 150 -15.68 -9.18 -13.50
CA ARG A 150 -16.86 -10.04 -13.60
C ARG A 150 -17.97 -9.53 -12.68
N VAL A 151 -19.21 -9.73 -13.12
CA VAL A 151 -20.39 -9.44 -12.31
C VAL A 151 -21.21 -10.72 -12.15
N LEU A 152 -21.61 -11.02 -10.92
CA LEU A 152 -22.49 -12.13 -10.61
C LEU A 152 -23.81 -11.65 -9.96
N GLU A 153 -24.87 -12.43 -10.14
CA GLU A 153 -26.11 -12.28 -9.40
C GLU A 153 -25.97 -12.95 -8.03
N THR A 154 -26.21 -12.20 -6.95
CA THR A 154 -25.99 -12.68 -5.57
C THR A 154 -26.86 -13.90 -5.24
N GLU A 155 -28.13 -13.97 -5.66
CA GLU A 155 -29.04 -15.07 -5.30
C GLU A 155 -28.66 -16.39 -5.98
N SER A 156 -28.41 -16.38 -7.28
CA SER A 156 -28.10 -17.58 -8.08
C SER A 156 -26.60 -17.95 -8.02
N GLY A 157 -25.71 -16.97 -7.87
CA GLY A 157 -24.27 -17.11 -8.04
C GLY A 157 -23.84 -17.23 -9.51
N GLU A 158 -24.76 -16.98 -10.46
CA GLU A 158 -24.45 -17.02 -11.89
C GLU A 158 -23.74 -15.73 -12.33
N THR A 159 -22.67 -15.84 -13.12
CA THR A 159 -22.02 -14.69 -13.76
C THR A 159 -22.95 -14.13 -14.85
N VAL A 160 -23.22 -12.83 -14.75
CA VAL A 160 -24.10 -12.11 -15.70
C VAL A 160 -23.32 -11.23 -16.66
N GLU A 161 -22.11 -10.77 -16.28
CA GLU A 161 -21.21 -9.97 -17.11
C GLU A 161 -19.76 -10.42 -16.95
N GLU A 162 -18.98 -10.27 -18.04
CA GLU A 162 -17.55 -10.55 -18.05
C GLU A 162 -16.82 -9.57 -18.99
N LEU A 163 -15.98 -8.70 -18.44
CA LEU A 163 -15.11 -7.79 -19.16
C LEU A 163 -13.67 -8.31 -19.04
N ILE A 164 -13.08 -8.66 -20.18
CA ILE A 164 -11.76 -9.29 -20.25
C ILE A 164 -10.70 -8.23 -20.57
N ASP A 165 -9.49 -8.41 -20.00
CA ASP A 165 -8.33 -7.54 -20.22
C ASP A 165 -8.63 -6.07 -19.88
N VAL A 166 -9.35 -5.81 -18.78
CA VAL A 166 -9.65 -4.44 -18.33
C VAL A 166 -8.39 -3.72 -17.88
N GLY A 167 -7.42 -4.46 -17.40
CA GLY A 167 -6.15 -3.90 -16.93
C GLY A 167 -6.15 -3.55 -15.45
N ARG A 168 -5.39 -2.51 -15.06
CA ARG A 168 -5.29 -2.08 -13.66
C ARG A 168 -6.54 -1.26 -13.28
N THR A 169 -7.42 -1.86 -12.50
CA THR A 169 -8.66 -1.26 -12.01
C THR A 169 -8.92 -1.69 -10.57
N GLY A 170 -9.89 -1.06 -9.91
CA GLY A 170 -10.24 -1.41 -8.53
C GLY A 170 -11.41 -0.60 -7.98
N PRO A 171 -11.76 -0.80 -6.69
CA PRO A 171 -12.92 -0.16 -6.08
C PRO A 171 -12.88 1.38 -6.09
N TRP A 172 -11.69 1.98 -6.15
CA TRP A 172 -11.51 3.44 -6.17
C TRP A 172 -12.00 4.12 -7.46
N CYS A 173 -12.15 3.34 -8.52
CA CYS A 173 -12.66 3.83 -9.80
C CYS A 173 -13.68 2.83 -10.38
N PHE A 174 -14.66 2.47 -9.53
CA PHE A 174 -15.76 1.59 -9.87
C PHE A 174 -17.04 2.10 -9.19
N GLY A 175 -18.02 2.55 -9.97
CA GLY A 175 -19.25 3.13 -9.45
C GLY A 175 -20.50 2.48 -10.06
N TRP A 176 -21.38 1.92 -9.23
CA TRP A 176 -22.66 1.36 -9.65
C TRP A 176 -23.71 2.44 -9.96
N THR A 177 -24.55 2.16 -10.94
CA THR A 177 -25.81 2.86 -11.23
C THR A 177 -26.95 1.83 -11.38
N ASP A 178 -28.18 2.31 -11.59
CA ASP A 178 -29.33 1.42 -11.81
C ASP A 178 -29.19 0.55 -13.07
N ASP A 179 -28.57 1.07 -14.13
CA ASP A 179 -28.49 0.41 -15.43
C ASP A 179 -27.13 -0.27 -15.70
N GLY A 180 -26.09 0.05 -14.92
CA GLY A 180 -24.73 -0.43 -15.18
C GLY A 180 -23.70 0.05 -14.19
N PHE A 181 -22.46 0.29 -14.65
CA PHE A 181 -21.38 0.76 -13.81
C PHE A 181 -20.32 1.54 -14.58
N TYR A 182 -19.71 2.50 -13.90
CA TYR A 182 -18.47 3.15 -14.35
C TYR A 182 -17.28 2.32 -13.92
N TYR A 183 -16.24 2.28 -14.75
CA TYR A 183 -15.01 1.56 -14.44
C TYR A 183 -13.79 2.16 -15.14
N LEU A 184 -12.60 1.98 -14.53
CA LEU A 184 -11.33 2.30 -15.14
C LEU A 184 -10.87 1.15 -16.03
N THR A 185 -10.42 1.45 -17.24
CA THR A 185 -9.63 0.53 -18.05
C THR A 185 -8.24 1.12 -18.32
N THR A 186 -7.22 0.24 -18.37
CA THR A 186 -5.86 0.62 -18.73
C THR A 186 -5.32 -0.30 -19.80
N GLY A 187 -4.27 0.12 -20.52
CA GLY A 187 -3.54 -0.77 -21.40
C GLY A 187 -2.79 -1.86 -20.63
N SER A 188 -2.30 -2.86 -21.35
CA SER A 188 -1.55 -3.98 -20.76
C SER A 188 -0.17 -3.55 -20.25
N VAL A 189 0.40 -4.38 -19.36
CA VAL A 189 1.76 -4.19 -18.82
C VAL A 189 2.79 -4.26 -19.94
N GLY A 190 3.72 -3.31 -19.97
CA GLY A 190 4.78 -3.17 -20.97
C GLY A 190 4.50 -2.03 -21.94
N ASP A 191 5.57 -1.50 -22.53
CA ASP A 191 5.56 -0.34 -23.47
C ASP A 191 4.76 0.89 -22.97
N GLY A 192 4.56 1.04 -21.64
CA GLY A 192 3.81 2.14 -21.03
C GLY A 192 2.30 2.02 -21.12
N GLY A 193 1.74 0.93 -21.66
CA GLY A 193 0.30 0.75 -21.86
C GLY A 193 -0.53 0.89 -20.59
N GLN A 194 -0.03 0.43 -19.45
CA GLN A 194 -0.74 0.59 -18.16
C GLN A 194 -0.86 2.05 -17.68
N LEU A 195 -0.24 3.01 -18.33
CA LEU A 195 -0.39 4.44 -18.09
C LEU A 195 -1.44 5.10 -19.00
N GLU A 196 -1.93 4.37 -20.01
CA GLU A 196 -3.07 4.78 -20.83
C GLU A 196 -4.35 4.43 -20.07
N LYS A 197 -5.14 5.44 -19.71
CA LYS A 197 -6.29 5.33 -18.81
C LYS A 197 -7.54 5.87 -19.48
N GLU A 198 -8.65 5.14 -19.34
CA GLU A 198 -9.97 5.59 -19.72
C GLU A 198 -10.97 5.22 -18.64
N VAL A 199 -11.88 6.13 -18.30
CA VAL A 199 -13.06 5.84 -17.48
C VAL A 199 -14.22 5.63 -18.42
N ARG A 200 -14.84 4.45 -18.35
CA ARG A 200 -15.95 4.01 -19.23
C ARG A 200 -17.19 3.69 -18.42
N PHE A 201 -18.30 3.68 -19.11
CA PHE A 201 -19.58 3.19 -18.60
C PHE A 201 -20.01 1.94 -19.37
N HIS A 202 -20.33 0.88 -18.63
CA HIS A 202 -20.88 -0.37 -19.13
C HIS A 202 -22.34 -0.52 -18.72
N GLU A 203 -23.26 -0.71 -19.68
CA GLU A 203 -24.65 -1.05 -19.42
C GLU A 203 -24.80 -2.57 -19.33
N ILE A 204 -25.37 -3.07 -18.22
CA ILE A 204 -25.56 -4.51 -18.00
C ILE A 204 -26.35 -5.17 -19.15
N GLY A 205 -25.77 -6.24 -19.71
CA GLY A 205 -26.36 -7.01 -20.79
C GLY A 205 -26.03 -6.51 -22.20
N THR A 206 -25.12 -5.53 -22.33
CA THR A 206 -24.62 -5.07 -23.63
C THR A 206 -23.23 -5.64 -23.94
N ASP A 207 -22.76 -5.47 -25.17
CA ASP A 207 -21.38 -5.86 -25.52
C ASP A 207 -20.41 -4.80 -25.01
N PRO A 208 -19.33 -5.16 -24.27
CA PRO A 208 -18.33 -4.20 -23.80
C PRO A 208 -17.70 -3.34 -24.90
N ALA A 209 -17.79 -3.76 -26.17
CA ALA A 209 -17.37 -2.95 -27.31
C ALA A 209 -18.28 -1.73 -27.58
N ASP A 210 -19.47 -1.72 -27.00
CA ASP A 210 -20.44 -0.62 -27.12
C ASP A 210 -20.33 0.37 -25.94
N ASP A 211 -19.41 0.13 -24.97
CA ASP A 211 -19.20 0.99 -23.82
C ASP A 211 -18.74 2.38 -24.25
N TRP A 212 -19.32 3.40 -23.64
CA TRP A 212 -18.93 4.78 -23.93
C TRP A 212 -17.95 5.32 -22.89
N THR A 213 -17.10 6.24 -23.32
CA THR A 213 -16.03 6.84 -22.50
C THR A 213 -16.56 8.10 -21.81
N LEU A 214 -16.44 8.13 -20.46
CA LEU A 214 -16.70 9.34 -19.67
C LEU A 214 -15.50 10.28 -19.74
N ALA A 215 -14.26 9.75 -19.63
CA ALA A 215 -13.03 10.53 -19.70
C ALA A 215 -11.86 9.66 -20.17
N ASP A 216 -10.94 10.26 -20.96
CA ASP A 216 -9.73 9.62 -21.50
C ASP A 216 -8.49 10.56 -21.52
N GLU A 217 -8.66 11.82 -21.15
CA GLU A 217 -7.58 12.82 -21.16
C GLU A 217 -6.86 12.87 -19.80
N PHE A 218 -6.11 11.81 -19.46
CA PHE A 218 -5.31 11.74 -18.23
C PHE A 218 -3.82 11.88 -18.52
N SER A 219 -3.09 12.62 -17.67
CA SER A 219 -1.63 12.56 -17.67
C SER A 219 -1.14 11.19 -17.18
N THR A 220 0.12 10.87 -17.43
CA THR A 220 0.71 9.63 -16.92
C THR A 220 0.69 9.57 -15.38
N GLN A 221 0.81 10.72 -14.69
CA GLN A 221 0.77 10.85 -13.24
C GLN A 221 -0.64 10.85 -12.65
N THR A 222 -1.67 11.16 -13.46
CA THR A 222 -3.06 11.24 -12.98
C THR A 222 -3.68 9.86 -12.83
N TRP A 223 -4.28 9.59 -11.67
CA TRP A 223 -5.15 8.44 -11.44
C TRP A 223 -6.59 8.91 -11.23
N PRO A 224 -7.55 8.39 -12.02
CA PRO A 224 -8.94 8.73 -11.83
C PRO A 224 -9.52 8.02 -10.61
N LEU A 225 -10.47 8.66 -9.95
CA LEU A 225 -11.41 8.06 -9.02
C LEU A 225 -12.83 8.32 -9.49
N VAL A 226 -13.76 7.43 -9.14
CA VAL A 226 -15.19 7.55 -9.46
C VAL A 226 -16.00 7.31 -8.20
N GLU A 227 -16.92 8.24 -7.91
CA GLU A 227 -17.90 8.11 -6.84
C GLU A 227 -19.31 8.15 -7.40
N THR A 228 -20.14 7.21 -6.96
CA THR A 228 -21.59 7.12 -7.28
C THR A 228 -22.35 6.77 -6.01
N ASP A 229 -23.57 7.24 -5.93
CA ASP A 229 -24.52 6.87 -4.88
C ASP A 229 -25.88 6.47 -5.49
N ALA A 230 -26.58 5.55 -4.81
CA ALA A 230 -27.84 4.99 -5.30
C ALA A 230 -28.98 6.02 -5.39
N GLU A 231 -28.93 7.07 -4.60
CA GLU A 231 -29.95 8.11 -4.54
C GLU A 231 -29.51 9.38 -5.30
N SER A 232 -28.32 9.36 -5.93
CA SER A 232 -27.80 10.49 -6.69
C SER A 232 -28.20 10.47 -8.15
N ASP A 233 -28.43 11.65 -8.70
CA ASP A 233 -28.60 11.89 -10.13
C ASP A 233 -27.23 12.10 -10.85
N TYR A 234 -26.11 12.07 -10.10
CA TYR A 234 -24.78 12.45 -10.58
C TYR A 234 -23.72 11.38 -10.35
N VAL A 235 -22.64 11.48 -11.10
CA VAL A 235 -21.36 10.80 -10.87
C VAL A 235 -20.28 11.85 -10.63
N ILE A 236 -19.39 11.57 -9.66
CA ILE A 236 -18.18 12.38 -9.42
C ILE A 236 -17.00 11.67 -10.09
N LEU A 237 -16.20 12.46 -10.82
CA LEU A 237 -14.90 12.03 -11.36
C LEU A 237 -13.80 12.88 -10.75
N GLY A 238 -12.83 12.24 -10.10
CA GLY A 238 -11.62 12.89 -9.60
C GLY A 238 -10.41 12.57 -10.47
N HIS A 239 -9.60 13.59 -10.73
CA HIS A 239 -8.28 13.48 -11.36
C HIS A 239 -7.21 13.72 -10.31
N THR A 240 -6.72 12.63 -9.69
CA THR A 240 -5.71 12.71 -8.64
C THR A 240 -4.30 12.65 -9.25
N GLU A 241 -3.52 13.70 -9.07
CA GLU A 241 -2.14 13.79 -9.51
C GLU A 241 -1.18 13.56 -8.34
N GLY A 242 -0.76 12.31 -8.18
CA GLY A 242 0.09 11.87 -7.07
C GLY A 242 -0.54 12.22 -5.71
N TRP A 243 0.25 12.87 -4.88
CA TRP A 243 -0.14 13.40 -3.55
C TRP A 243 -0.07 14.93 -3.54
N GLU A 244 -0.35 15.58 -4.67
CA GLU A 244 -0.23 17.03 -4.81
C GLU A 244 -1.60 17.68 -4.91
N ARG A 245 -2.46 17.15 -5.77
CA ARG A 245 -3.78 17.72 -5.98
C ARG A 245 -4.77 16.71 -6.52
N THR A 246 -6.05 17.03 -6.33
CA THR A 246 -7.17 16.36 -6.98
C THR A 246 -8.05 17.41 -7.63
N ASP A 247 -8.30 17.32 -8.92
CA ASP A 247 -9.34 18.08 -9.61
C ASP A 247 -10.63 17.26 -9.59
N LEU A 248 -11.76 17.85 -9.17
CA LEU A 248 -13.06 17.18 -9.16
C LEU A 248 -13.98 17.72 -10.25
N TYR A 249 -14.63 16.77 -10.90
CA TYR A 249 -15.66 17.00 -11.92
C TYR A 249 -16.92 16.21 -11.53
N TYR A 250 -18.06 16.61 -12.11
CA TYR A 250 -19.32 15.86 -12.00
C TYR A 250 -20.03 15.81 -13.35
N ALA A 251 -20.88 14.81 -13.54
CA ALA A 251 -21.79 14.68 -14.67
C ALA A 251 -23.13 14.13 -14.21
N GLU A 252 -24.23 14.46 -14.93
CA GLU A 252 -25.48 13.74 -14.76
C GLU A 252 -25.31 12.27 -15.17
N LEU A 253 -25.93 11.33 -14.47
CA LEU A 253 -25.89 9.91 -14.83
C LEU A 253 -26.35 9.69 -16.27
N GLY A 254 -25.55 8.93 -17.04
CA GLY A 254 -25.80 8.65 -18.46
C GLY A 254 -25.39 9.77 -19.41
N SER A 255 -24.72 10.81 -18.94
CA SER A 255 -24.11 11.91 -19.73
C SER A 255 -22.61 11.79 -19.77
N ASP A 256 -22.01 12.18 -20.90
CA ASP A 256 -20.56 12.38 -21.07
C ASP A 256 -20.14 13.84 -20.91
N GLU A 257 -21.06 14.73 -20.54
CA GLU A 257 -20.78 16.16 -20.33
C GLU A 257 -20.26 16.40 -18.89
N LEU A 258 -18.94 16.50 -18.75
CA LEU A 258 -18.28 16.79 -17.48
C LEU A 258 -18.29 18.27 -17.14
N HIS A 259 -18.71 18.60 -15.92
CA HIS A 259 -18.70 19.93 -15.33
C HIS A 259 -17.64 20.00 -14.25
N SER A 260 -16.89 21.13 -14.19
CA SER A 260 -15.88 21.33 -13.14
C SER A 260 -16.55 21.63 -11.80
N LEU A 261 -16.17 20.90 -10.74
CA LEU A 261 -16.57 21.17 -9.37
C LEU A 261 -15.48 22.00 -8.66
N VAL A 262 -14.23 21.51 -8.66
CA VAL A 262 -13.03 22.23 -8.22
C VAL A 262 -11.85 21.80 -9.08
N VAL A 263 -11.13 22.76 -9.66
CA VAL A 263 -10.03 22.48 -10.59
C VAL A 263 -8.90 23.49 -10.39
N GLY A 264 -7.66 23.00 -10.36
CA GLY A 264 -6.44 23.81 -10.35
C GLY A 264 -6.04 24.35 -8.98
N GLU A 265 -6.66 23.88 -7.90
CA GLU A 265 -6.23 24.15 -6.54
C GLU A 265 -5.07 23.22 -6.15
N ASP A 266 -4.11 23.73 -5.42
CA ASP A 266 -2.96 22.97 -4.90
C ASP A 266 -3.35 22.28 -3.58
N ALA A 267 -4.26 21.33 -3.69
CA ALA A 267 -4.85 20.61 -2.55
C ALA A 267 -5.42 19.25 -2.98
N LEU A 268 -5.51 18.33 -2.05
CA LEU A 268 -6.19 17.05 -2.22
C LEU A 268 -7.68 17.21 -1.87
N PHE A 269 -8.51 16.52 -2.65
CA PHE A 269 -9.95 16.45 -2.46
C PHE A 269 -10.40 15.00 -2.61
N GLU A 270 -10.85 14.40 -1.53
CA GLU A 270 -11.37 13.04 -1.46
C GLU A 270 -12.89 13.09 -1.27
N PRO A 271 -13.68 12.90 -2.33
CA PRO A 271 -15.12 13.02 -2.28
C PRO A 271 -15.78 11.75 -1.73
N THR A 272 -16.91 11.95 -1.06
CA THR A 272 -17.91 10.95 -0.73
C THR A 272 -19.27 11.50 -1.13
N LEU A 273 -20.01 10.79 -1.98
CA LEU A 273 -21.30 11.18 -2.51
C LEU A 273 -22.42 10.57 -1.66
N ASP A 274 -23.37 11.38 -1.21
CA ASP A 274 -24.58 10.99 -0.47
C ASP A 274 -25.77 11.72 -1.04
N GLY A 275 -26.59 11.00 -1.82
CA GLY A 275 -27.59 11.64 -2.68
C GLY A 275 -26.93 12.64 -3.63
N ASN A 276 -27.43 13.87 -3.68
CA ASN A 276 -26.85 14.95 -4.49
C ASN A 276 -25.90 15.87 -3.69
N ASP A 277 -25.55 15.50 -2.46
CA ASP A 277 -24.59 16.22 -1.62
C ASP A 277 -23.21 15.53 -1.68
N VAL A 278 -22.16 16.31 -1.91
CA VAL A 278 -20.78 15.85 -1.93
C VAL A 278 -20.09 16.30 -0.67
N TYR A 279 -19.67 15.36 0.16
CA TYR A 279 -18.78 15.61 1.29
C TYR A 279 -17.34 15.37 0.83
N VAL A 280 -16.43 16.24 1.21
CA VAL A 280 -15.05 16.19 0.74
C VAL A 280 -14.09 16.34 1.89
N ASN A 281 -13.23 15.36 2.10
CA ASN A 281 -12.05 15.50 2.94
C ASN A 281 -10.98 16.23 2.12
N THR A 282 -10.47 17.38 2.61
CA THR A 282 -9.57 18.21 1.81
C THR A 282 -8.47 18.86 2.63
N SER A 283 -7.27 18.96 2.01
CA SER A 283 -6.15 19.74 2.52
C SER A 283 -6.23 21.24 2.18
N LEU A 284 -7.25 21.70 1.46
CA LEU A 284 -7.41 23.10 1.07
C LEU A 284 -7.47 24.01 2.30
N ASP A 285 -6.46 24.88 2.47
CA ASP A 285 -6.28 25.75 3.64
C ASP A 285 -6.32 25.00 5.00
N ALA A 286 -5.98 23.69 5.03
CA ALA A 286 -6.07 22.81 6.19
C ALA A 286 -5.04 21.69 6.10
N SER A 287 -3.84 21.89 6.63
CA SER A 287 -2.73 20.92 6.52
C SER A 287 -2.99 19.58 7.24
N ASN A 288 -3.93 19.55 8.18
CA ASN A 288 -4.41 18.35 8.85
C ASN A 288 -5.78 17.90 8.32
N TYR A 289 -6.20 18.41 7.18
CA TYR A 289 -7.47 18.17 6.50
C TYR A 289 -8.71 18.64 7.28
N ARG A 290 -9.75 18.91 6.55
CA ARG A 290 -11.10 19.27 7.04
C ARG A 290 -12.17 18.67 6.15
N VAL A 291 -13.39 18.53 6.64
CA VAL A 291 -14.52 18.09 5.82
C VAL A 291 -15.33 19.33 5.39
N VAL A 292 -15.54 19.42 4.10
CA VAL A 292 -16.42 20.42 3.48
C VAL A 292 -17.55 19.73 2.73
N SER A 293 -18.65 20.42 2.43
CA SER A 293 -19.73 19.89 1.61
C SER A 293 -20.20 20.87 0.54
N VAL A 294 -20.83 20.32 -0.50
CA VAL A 294 -21.51 21.08 -1.56
C VAL A 294 -22.68 20.29 -2.11
N SER A 295 -23.82 20.93 -2.36
CA SER A 295 -24.96 20.30 -3.05
C SER A 295 -24.86 20.55 -4.54
N LEU A 296 -24.87 19.48 -5.35
CA LEU A 296 -24.79 19.52 -6.82
C LEU A 296 -26.02 20.21 -7.42
N ASP A 297 -27.21 20.07 -6.82
CA ASP A 297 -28.42 20.77 -7.24
C ASP A 297 -28.27 22.31 -7.17
N ALA A 298 -27.49 22.78 -6.20
CA ALA A 298 -27.23 24.21 -6.04
C ALA A 298 -26.18 24.71 -7.04
N VAL A 299 -25.21 23.91 -7.40
CA VAL A 299 -24.15 24.22 -8.38
C VAL A 299 -24.76 24.28 -9.79
N ASP A 300 -25.52 23.28 -10.18
CA ASP A 300 -26.14 23.18 -11.52
C ASP A 300 -27.10 24.34 -11.83
N SER A 301 -27.80 24.83 -10.81
CA SER A 301 -28.70 25.98 -10.94
C SER A 301 -27.99 27.30 -11.28
N ASN A 302 -26.68 27.42 -11.10
CA ASN A 302 -25.86 28.62 -11.28
C ASN A 302 -24.98 28.60 -12.57
N THR A 303 -24.80 27.45 -13.22
CA THR A 303 -23.95 27.33 -14.41
C THR A 303 -24.72 27.55 -15.70
N SER A 304 -24.66 28.77 -16.22
CA SER A 304 -24.94 29.06 -17.63
C SER A 304 -23.64 29.54 -18.31
N SER A 305 -22.65 28.70 -18.54
CA SER A 305 -21.66 28.90 -19.59
C SER A 305 -20.62 27.79 -19.66
N THR A 306 -20.62 27.10 -20.76
CA THR A 306 -19.57 26.27 -21.33
C THR A 306 -18.25 27.02 -21.42
N ASP A 307 -17.23 26.55 -20.70
CA ASP A 307 -15.83 26.68 -21.12
C ASP A 307 -15.01 25.56 -20.43
N VAL A 308 -14.92 24.41 -21.10
CA VAL A 308 -13.94 23.38 -20.81
C VAL A 308 -12.64 23.86 -21.46
N GLY A 309 -11.70 24.36 -20.66
CA GLY A 309 -10.36 24.73 -21.17
C GLY A 309 -9.84 26.10 -20.76
N GLY A 310 -10.21 26.64 -19.63
CA GLY A 310 -9.64 27.86 -19.09
C GLY A 310 -9.32 27.69 -17.60
N SER A 311 -8.07 27.93 -17.21
CA SER A 311 -7.70 28.18 -15.82
C SER A 311 -8.67 29.18 -15.21
N SER A 312 -9.73 28.72 -14.56
CA SER A 312 -10.64 29.56 -13.80
C SER A 312 -10.31 29.37 -12.33
N THR A 313 -9.47 30.23 -11.83
CA THR A 313 -9.41 30.54 -10.41
C THR A 313 -10.68 31.32 -10.04
N ASP A 314 -11.84 30.66 -10.00
CA ASP A 314 -13.02 31.24 -9.40
C ASP A 314 -13.01 30.90 -7.91
N PRO A 315 -12.82 31.90 -7.00
CA PRO A 315 -12.82 31.64 -5.56
C PRO A 315 -14.23 31.38 -4.99
N ASN A 316 -15.18 30.98 -5.82
CA ASN A 316 -16.58 30.78 -5.48
C ASN A 316 -17.07 29.36 -5.64
N THR A 317 -16.24 28.33 -5.45
CA THR A 317 -16.79 27.00 -5.19
C THR A 317 -17.53 27.08 -3.85
N PRO A 318 -18.83 26.80 -3.79
CA PRO A 318 -19.63 27.02 -2.59
C PRO A 318 -19.47 25.88 -1.59
N PHE A 319 -18.22 25.51 -1.29
CA PHE A 319 -17.96 24.55 -0.22
C PHE A 319 -18.25 25.21 1.14
N GLU A 320 -19.09 24.55 1.91
CA GLU A 320 -19.32 24.89 3.32
C GLU A 320 -18.50 23.97 4.20
N THR A 321 -17.82 24.51 5.23
CA THR A 321 -17.10 23.68 6.19
C THR A 321 -18.10 22.97 7.09
N VAL A 322 -18.09 21.65 7.06
CA VAL A 322 -18.91 20.79 7.93
C VAL A 322 -18.10 20.39 9.16
N VAL A 323 -16.91 19.82 8.99
CA VAL A 323 -16.03 19.49 10.11
C VAL A 323 -14.74 20.29 9.99
N ALA A 324 -14.44 21.10 11.01
CA ALA A 324 -13.26 21.95 11.00
C ALA A 324 -11.97 21.12 11.20
N GLU A 325 -10.85 21.62 10.65
CA GLU A 325 -9.52 21.09 10.89
C GLU A 325 -9.23 21.01 12.41
N ARG A 326 -8.52 19.93 12.80
CA ARG A 326 -8.02 19.74 14.16
C ARG A 326 -6.52 19.97 14.22
N ASP A 327 -6.06 20.74 15.21
CA ASP A 327 -4.63 20.99 15.42
C ASP A 327 -3.87 19.73 15.93
N ASP A 328 -4.58 18.75 16.50
CA ASP A 328 -4.01 17.60 17.23
C ASP A 328 -4.23 16.26 16.53
N ALA A 329 -4.88 16.24 15.35
CA ALA A 329 -5.18 15.03 14.62
C ALA A 329 -5.40 15.30 13.13
N ILE A 330 -5.07 14.35 12.28
CA ILE A 330 -5.22 14.42 10.83
C ILE A 330 -6.50 13.67 10.43
N ALA A 331 -7.41 14.31 9.70
CA ALA A 331 -8.55 13.64 9.10
C ALA A 331 -8.10 12.89 7.85
N GLN A 332 -8.09 11.54 7.90
CA GLN A 332 -7.57 10.71 6.83
C GLN A 332 -8.63 10.20 5.86
N GLU A 333 -9.83 9.95 6.34
CA GLU A 333 -10.90 9.33 5.55
C GLU A 333 -12.24 9.66 6.18
N LEU A 334 -13.27 9.80 5.38
CA LEU A 334 -14.65 9.97 5.84
C LEU A 334 -15.58 8.99 5.14
N ASP A 335 -16.70 8.69 5.79
CA ASP A 335 -17.84 7.97 5.20
C ASP A 335 -19.13 8.54 5.79
N VAL A 336 -20.22 8.47 5.01
CA VAL A 336 -21.55 8.88 5.45
C VAL A 336 -22.40 7.64 5.68
N ILE A 337 -22.86 7.44 6.92
CA ILE A 337 -23.59 6.23 7.34
C ILE A 337 -24.96 6.67 7.92
N GLY A 338 -25.99 6.49 7.13
CA GLY A 338 -27.32 7.03 7.42
C GLY A 338 -27.29 8.57 7.43
N ASP A 339 -27.56 9.18 8.59
CA ASP A 339 -27.56 10.65 8.79
C ASP A 339 -26.29 11.15 9.51
N ARG A 340 -25.22 10.33 9.53
CA ARG A 340 -23.98 10.60 10.28
C ARG A 340 -22.77 10.64 9.39
N ILE A 341 -21.88 11.58 9.69
CA ILE A 341 -20.54 11.65 9.10
C ILE A 341 -19.57 10.97 10.08
N VAL A 342 -18.87 9.94 9.60
CA VAL A 342 -17.83 9.24 10.37
C VAL A 342 -16.49 9.64 9.80
N VAL A 343 -15.62 10.22 10.62
CA VAL A 343 -14.27 10.65 10.23
C VAL A 343 -13.23 9.79 10.96
N LYS A 344 -12.32 9.20 10.19
CA LYS A 344 -11.13 8.53 10.71
C LYS A 344 -10.02 9.54 10.91
N TYR A 345 -9.65 9.74 12.16
CA TYR A 345 -8.54 10.61 12.54
C TYR A 345 -7.28 9.81 12.86
N LEU A 346 -6.14 10.37 12.52
CA LEU A 346 -4.82 9.90 12.96
C LEU A 346 -4.25 10.88 13.99
N ARG A 347 -3.91 10.38 15.18
CA ARG A 347 -3.24 11.13 16.24
C ARG A 347 -2.09 10.33 16.80
N ASP A 348 -0.88 10.90 16.79
CA ASP A 348 0.33 10.20 17.24
C ASP A 348 0.47 8.80 16.60
N ALA A 349 0.21 8.72 15.30
CA ALA A 349 0.22 7.50 14.49
C ALA A 349 -0.71 6.37 14.97
N VAL A 350 -1.81 6.69 15.67
CA VAL A 350 -2.91 5.75 16.01
C VAL A 350 -4.25 6.31 15.61
N HIS A 351 -5.21 5.45 15.27
CA HIS A 351 -6.51 5.88 14.77
C HIS A 351 -7.54 6.15 15.86
N GLU A 352 -8.41 7.11 15.57
CA GLU A 352 -9.67 7.38 16.25
C GLU A 352 -10.80 7.42 15.21
N LEU A 353 -12.00 6.96 15.55
CA LEU A 353 -13.20 7.16 14.75
C LEU A 353 -14.11 8.11 15.50
N VAL A 354 -14.47 9.22 14.86
CA VAL A 354 -15.33 10.24 15.44
C VAL A 354 -16.58 10.41 14.57
N VAL A 355 -17.72 10.42 15.22
CA VAL A 355 -19.03 10.55 14.57
C VAL A 355 -19.54 11.99 14.75
N PHE A 356 -20.02 12.56 13.68
CA PHE A 356 -20.63 13.89 13.63
C PHE A 356 -22.07 13.76 13.10
N ASP A 357 -22.93 14.67 13.47
CA ASP A 357 -24.22 14.83 12.81
C ASP A 357 -24.08 15.56 11.45
N ALA A 358 -25.17 15.69 10.72
CA ALA A 358 -25.18 16.33 9.40
C ALA A 358 -24.80 17.83 9.45
N ASP A 359 -24.93 18.48 10.60
CA ASP A 359 -24.52 19.87 10.82
C ASP A 359 -23.03 20.01 11.23
N GLY A 360 -22.31 18.85 11.36
CA GLY A 360 -20.90 18.78 11.74
C GLY A 360 -20.62 18.96 13.24
N GLU A 361 -21.65 18.88 14.07
CA GLU A 361 -21.45 18.85 15.52
C GLU A 361 -21.02 17.44 15.94
N GLN A 362 -19.92 17.34 16.72
CA GLN A 362 -19.45 16.04 17.20
C GLN A 362 -20.51 15.41 18.11
N ASP A 363 -20.98 14.21 17.72
CA ASP A 363 -21.96 13.43 18.47
C ASP A 363 -21.24 12.48 19.46
N GLU A 364 -20.32 11.64 18.93
CA GLU A 364 -19.64 10.66 19.76
C GLU A 364 -18.25 10.27 19.20
N THR A 365 -17.47 9.55 20.01
CA THR A 365 -16.24 8.90 19.58
C THR A 365 -16.43 7.38 19.75
N VAL A 366 -16.14 6.61 18.70
CA VAL A 366 -16.27 5.15 18.70
C VAL A 366 -15.28 4.54 19.70
N PRO A 367 -15.75 3.71 20.67
CA PRO A 367 -14.87 3.11 21.66
C PRO A 367 -14.02 2.00 21.02
N LEU A 368 -12.76 2.31 20.68
CA LEU A 368 -11.79 1.33 20.19
C LEU A 368 -11.20 0.51 21.35
N PRO A 369 -10.73 -0.74 21.13
CA PRO A 369 -10.15 -1.58 22.17
C PRO A 369 -8.91 -0.99 22.84
N GLY A 370 -8.12 -0.21 22.10
CA GLY A 370 -6.89 0.39 22.60
C GLY A 370 -6.20 1.28 21.56
N ARG A 371 -4.91 1.46 21.73
CA ARG A 371 -4.07 2.18 20.74
C ARG A 371 -3.79 1.23 19.56
N GLY A 372 -4.43 1.44 18.45
CA GLY A 372 -4.33 0.59 17.27
C GLY A 372 -4.72 1.30 16.01
N SER A 373 -5.00 0.54 15.00
CA SER A 373 -5.35 1.00 13.67
C SER A 373 -6.76 0.57 13.27
N VAL A 374 -7.41 1.41 12.50
CA VAL A 374 -8.60 1.10 11.74
C VAL A 374 -8.20 1.03 10.26
N ALA A 375 -8.12 -0.19 9.74
CA ALA A 375 -7.67 -0.40 8.36
C ALA A 375 -8.75 -0.06 7.31
N SER A 376 -10.02 -0.26 7.68
CA SER A 376 -11.17 0.08 6.85
C SER A 376 -12.39 0.30 7.73
N PHE A 377 -13.34 1.09 7.27
CA PHE A 377 -14.63 1.26 7.92
C PHE A 377 -15.71 1.56 6.88
N GLY A 378 -16.96 1.47 7.26
CA GLY A 378 -18.14 1.75 6.45
C GLY A 378 -19.37 1.02 6.98
N GLY A 379 -20.51 1.23 6.39
CA GLY A 379 -21.74 0.60 6.82
C GLY A 379 -22.99 1.16 6.14
N GLU A 380 -24.15 0.77 6.65
CA GLU A 380 -25.45 1.36 6.26
C GLU A 380 -26.21 1.92 7.46
N ASP A 381 -26.66 1.07 8.37
CA ASP A 381 -27.31 1.46 9.63
C ASP A 381 -26.35 1.46 10.82
N ASP A 382 -25.36 0.57 10.79
CA ASP A 382 -24.32 0.38 11.79
C ASP A 382 -22.95 0.57 11.14
N LEU A 383 -21.99 1.04 11.93
CA LEU A 383 -20.60 1.12 11.51
C LEU A 383 -19.91 -0.23 11.66
N PHE A 384 -19.30 -0.72 10.59
CA PHE A 384 -18.36 -1.85 10.58
C PHE A 384 -16.96 -1.32 10.35
N PHE A 385 -15.98 -1.89 11.05
CA PHE A 385 -14.58 -1.54 10.85
C PHE A 385 -13.64 -2.69 11.19
N THR A 386 -12.46 -2.65 10.58
CA THR A 386 -11.37 -3.58 10.91
C THR A 386 -10.43 -2.89 11.88
N TYR A 387 -10.24 -3.48 13.05
CA TYR A 387 -9.32 -2.99 14.07
C TYR A 387 -8.19 -3.98 14.29
N GLU A 388 -6.96 -3.49 14.40
CA GLU A 388 -5.78 -4.24 14.78
C GLU A 388 -4.80 -3.41 15.61
N SER A 389 -3.84 -4.07 16.24
CA SER A 389 -2.70 -3.41 16.87
C SER A 389 -1.46 -4.32 16.79
N PHE A 390 -0.33 -3.89 17.31
CA PHE A 390 0.87 -4.76 17.38
C PHE A 390 0.67 -6.02 18.21
N THR A 391 -0.38 -6.09 19.03
CA THR A 391 -0.65 -7.19 19.97
C THR A 391 -2.01 -7.84 19.79
N GLU A 392 -2.89 -7.26 19.00
CA GLU A 392 -4.22 -7.79 18.69
C GLU A 392 -4.34 -8.04 17.19
N PRO A 393 -4.71 -9.27 16.77
CA PRO A 393 -4.90 -9.58 15.36
C PRO A 393 -6.09 -8.81 14.77
N PRO A 394 -6.12 -8.62 13.42
CA PRO A 394 -7.21 -7.93 12.77
C PRO A 394 -8.56 -8.52 13.14
N SER A 395 -9.46 -7.70 13.68
CA SER A 395 -10.82 -8.09 14.05
C SER A 395 -11.85 -7.23 13.32
N ILE A 396 -12.87 -7.87 12.77
CA ILE A 396 -14.02 -7.17 12.21
C ILE A 396 -14.97 -6.82 13.37
N ARG A 397 -15.24 -5.52 13.51
CA ARG A 397 -16.07 -5.00 14.60
C ARG A 397 -17.28 -4.27 14.05
N ARG A 398 -18.36 -4.33 14.82
CA ARG A 398 -19.59 -3.57 14.61
C ARG A 398 -19.81 -2.60 15.75
N TYR A 399 -20.16 -1.39 15.41
CA TYR A 399 -20.60 -0.38 16.35
C TYR A 399 -22.02 0.09 15.98
N ALA A 400 -22.96 -0.14 16.90
CA ALA A 400 -24.30 0.43 16.81
C ALA A 400 -24.23 1.84 17.39
N PHE A 401 -24.59 2.85 16.63
CA PHE A 401 -24.48 4.24 17.09
C PHE A 401 -25.18 4.46 18.43
N GLY A 402 -24.51 5.16 19.35
CA GLY A 402 -24.96 5.35 20.72
C GLY A 402 -24.70 4.18 21.68
N ALA A 403 -23.96 3.16 21.26
CA ALA A 403 -23.56 2.06 22.13
C ALA A 403 -22.32 2.42 22.97
N ASP A 404 -22.21 1.82 24.18
CA ASP A 404 -21.05 2.03 25.06
C ASP A 404 -19.80 1.27 24.61
N GLU A 405 -19.94 0.24 23.76
CA GLU A 405 -18.86 -0.64 23.32
C GLU A 405 -19.10 -1.22 21.93
N THR A 406 -18.02 -1.66 21.26
CA THR A 406 -18.08 -2.35 19.98
C THR A 406 -18.21 -3.87 20.19
N THR A 407 -18.80 -4.56 19.21
CA THR A 407 -18.91 -6.02 19.17
C THR A 407 -18.00 -6.63 18.13
N VAL A 408 -17.27 -7.69 18.48
CA VAL A 408 -16.50 -8.48 17.50
C VAL A 408 -17.47 -9.31 16.66
N VAL A 409 -17.38 -9.18 15.35
CA VAL A 409 -18.16 -9.95 14.36
C VAL A 409 -17.36 -11.18 13.93
N ASP A 410 -16.11 -10.97 13.55
CA ASP A 410 -15.18 -12.00 13.11
C ASP A 410 -13.76 -11.65 13.57
N GLN A 411 -12.98 -12.67 13.95
CA GLN A 411 -11.60 -12.52 14.38
C GLN A 411 -10.82 -13.82 14.14
N PRO A 412 -9.55 -13.76 13.67
CA PRO A 412 -8.69 -14.94 13.60
C PRO A 412 -8.36 -15.49 14.99
N ASP A 413 -8.23 -16.81 15.09
CA ASP A 413 -7.78 -17.48 16.31
C ASP A 413 -6.26 -17.54 16.36
N ILE A 414 -5.63 -16.41 16.59
CA ILE A 414 -4.18 -16.28 16.77
C ILE A 414 -3.93 -15.85 18.20
N SER A 415 -3.14 -16.64 18.92
CA SER A 415 -2.71 -16.31 20.27
C SER A 415 -1.20 -16.11 20.34
N THR A 416 -0.78 -15.14 21.15
CA THR A 416 0.61 -14.98 21.54
C THR A 416 0.83 -15.67 22.89
N GLU A 417 1.90 -16.44 23.02
CA GLU A 417 2.26 -17.10 24.29
C GLU A 417 3.01 -16.15 25.26
N THR A 418 3.27 -14.93 24.82
CA THR A 418 4.18 -13.99 25.49
C THR A 418 3.51 -12.63 25.68
N ASP A 419 3.62 -12.07 26.88
CA ASP A 419 3.22 -10.69 27.14
C ASP A 419 4.15 -9.72 26.38
N LEU A 420 3.58 -9.02 25.41
CA LEU A 420 4.26 -7.97 24.68
C LEU A 420 3.95 -6.59 25.30
N THR A 421 4.88 -5.69 25.19
CA THR A 421 4.69 -4.27 25.49
C THR A 421 5.02 -3.44 24.25
N VAL A 422 4.25 -2.37 24.05
CA VAL A 422 4.43 -1.40 22.98
C VAL A 422 4.68 -0.05 23.63
N THR A 423 5.81 0.56 23.29
CA THR A 423 6.13 1.94 23.67
C THR A 423 6.25 2.78 22.42
N GLN A 424 5.84 4.03 22.47
CA GLN A 424 6.13 5.02 21.45
C GLN A 424 7.23 5.93 22.01
N GLU A 425 8.34 6.02 21.31
CA GLU A 425 9.52 6.78 21.71
C GLU A 425 9.81 7.86 20.68
N TRP A 426 10.36 8.96 21.14
CA TRP A 426 10.71 10.10 20.32
C TRP A 426 12.22 10.31 20.36
N PHE A 427 12.80 10.62 19.21
CA PHE A 427 14.23 10.89 19.07
C PHE A 427 14.44 12.04 18.08
N ALA A 428 15.55 12.75 18.25
CA ALA A 428 15.91 13.85 17.37
C ALA A 428 16.63 13.32 16.12
N SER A 429 16.13 13.68 14.93
CA SER A 429 16.82 13.49 13.66
C SER A 429 18.03 14.43 13.52
N ALA A 430 18.81 14.27 12.46
CA ALA A 430 20.03 15.03 12.20
C ALA A 430 19.81 16.56 12.16
N ASP A 431 18.64 17.01 11.73
CA ASP A 431 18.27 18.43 11.70
C ASP A 431 17.55 18.93 12.98
N GLY A 432 17.38 18.03 13.96
CA GLY A 432 16.72 18.30 15.23
C GLY A 432 15.22 18.11 15.23
N THR A 433 14.63 17.61 14.14
CA THR A 433 13.21 17.23 14.08
C THR A 433 12.98 16.04 15.00
N GLU A 434 11.94 16.11 15.85
CA GLU A 434 11.52 14.99 16.70
C GLU A 434 10.72 13.99 15.83
N VAL A 435 11.21 12.75 15.80
CA VAL A 435 10.65 11.65 15.02
C VAL A 435 10.22 10.52 15.97
N PRO A 436 9.01 9.95 15.87
CA PRO A 436 8.61 8.84 16.72
C PRO A 436 8.89 7.49 16.10
N ALA A 437 8.99 6.48 16.97
CA ALA A 437 8.93 5.08 16.60
C ALA A 437 8.14 4.29 17.64
N PHE A 438 7.43 3.28 17.18
CA PHE A 438 6.89 2.24 18.06
C PHE A 438 7.96 1.19 18.31
N VAL A 439 8.13 0.81 19.57
CA VAL A 439 9.04 -0.28 19.98
C VAL A 439 8.21 -1.38 20.62
N VAL A 440 8.21 -2.55 19.98
CA VAL A 440 7.47 -3.74 20.39
C VAL A 440 8.46 -4.79 20.92
N ARG A 441 8.25 -5.28 22.12
CA ARG A 441 9.11 -6.27 22.77
C ARG A 441 8.39 -7.04 23.85
N ARG A 442 9.00 -8.11 24.34
CA ARG A 442 8.50 -8.77 25.56
C ARG A 442 8.50 -7.80 26.74
N SER A 443 7.47 -7.88 27.57
CA SER A 443 7.34 -7.00 28.76
C SER A 443 8.48 -7.15 29.78
N ASN A 444 9.10 -8.34 29.82
CA ASN A 444 10.19 -8.66 30.75
C ASN A 444 11.59 -8.64 30.10
N LEU A 445 11.73 -8.11 28.86
CA LEU A 445 13.01 -8.03 28.18
C LEU A 445 13.91 -6.97 28.85
N GLU A 446 15.14 -7.35 29.15
CA GLU A 446 16.17 -6.40 29.63
C GLU A 446 16.82 -5.69 28.43
N CYS A 447 16.88 -4.36 28.47
CA CYS A 447 17.55 -3.55 27.44
C CYS A 447 19.03 -3.41 27.78
N ASP A 448 19.80 -4.46 27.54
CA ASP A 448 21.23 -4.55 27.85
C ASP A 448 22.16 -4.39 26.63
N GLY A 449 21.57 -4.14 25.45
CA GLY A 449 22.27 -3.96 24.19
C GLY A 449 22.57 -5.26 23.43
N ASP A 450 22.13 -6.40 23.92
CA ASP A 450 22.42 -7.73 23.32
C ASP A 450 21.20 -8.41 22.69
N ASN A 451 20.07 -7.70 22.56
CA ASN A 451 18.88 -8.27 21.95
C ASN A 451 18.94 -8.12 20.42
N PRO A 452 18.50 -9.15 19.65
CA PRO A 452 18.32 -8.98 18.21
C PRO A 452 17.17 -7.99 17.95
N ALA A 453 17.34 -7.10 16.97
CA ALA A 453 16.35 -6.11 16.65
C ALA A 453 16.14 -5.98 15.14
N VAL A 454 14.91 -5.66 14.77
CA VAL A 454 14.52 -5.31 13.40
C VAL A 454 13.94 -3.90 13.42
N LEU A 455 14.51 -3.00 12.63
CA LEU A 455 13.99 -1.67 12.38
C LEU A 455 13.26 -1.67 11.04
N TYR A 456 11.97 -1.37 11.07
CA TYR A 456 11.08 -1.28 9.94
C TYR A 456 10.73 0.18 9.65
N GLY A 457 10.68 0.56 8.37
CA GLY A 457 10.28 1.90 7.95
C GLY A 457 9.79 1.91 6.50
N TYR A 458 9.09 3.00 6.14
CA TYR A 458 8.62 3.23 4.78
C TYR A 458 9.01 4.63 4.27
N GLY A 459 8.48 5.70 4.85
CA GLY A 459 8.89 7.10 4.66
C GLY A 459 8.69 7.62 3.23
N GLY A 460 7.47 7.61 2.73
CA GLY A 460 7.10 8.17 1.43
C GLY A 460 5.63 7.99 1.11
N PHE A 461 5.18 8.67 0.04
CA PHE A 461 3.83 8.52 -0.50
C PHE A 461 2.71 8.83 0.50
N GLU A 462 2.97 9.70 1.48
CA GLU A 462 2.03 10.01 2.56
C GLU A 462 1.52 8.77 3.33
N ASN A 463 2.20 7.62 3.15
CA ASN A 463 1.79 6.37 3.77
C ASN A 463 2.16 6.37 5.27
N SER A 464 1.14 6.44 6.12
CA SER A 464 1.29 6.41 7.57
C SER A 464 1.53 5.00 8.09
N LEU A 465 2.64 4.78 8.80
CA LEU A 465 2.88 3.53 9.52
C LEU A 465 2.16 3.57 10.87
N THR A 466 1.01 2.93 10.93
CA THR A 466 0.19 2.78 12.14
C THR A 466 0.40 1.40 12.76
N PRO A 467 -0.04 1.13 14.00
CA PRO A 467 0.07 -0.19 14.60
C PRO A 467 -0.59 -1.27 13.73
N PHE A 468 0.15 -2.32 13.42
CA PHE A 468 -0.32 -3.46 12.62
C PHE A 468 0.03 -4.79 13.30
N PHE A 469 -0.77 -5.81 13.07
CA PHE A 469 -0.50 -7.16 13.56
C PHE A 469 0.32 -7.94 12.55
N GLY A 470 1.63 -7.91 12.73
CA GLY A 470 2.51 -8.70 11.88
C GLY A 470 2.67 -10.12 12.44
N GLU A 471 1.82 -11.06 12.01
CA GLU A 471 1.83 -12.43 12.55
C GLU A 471 3.19 -13.12 12.40
N PHE A 472 3.94 -12.83 11.34
CA PHE A 472 5.26 -13.40 11.12
C PHE A 472 6.39 -12.72 11.92
N PHE A 473 6.13 -11.59 12.59
CA PHE A 473 7.04 -11.03 13.59
C PHE A 473 6.90 -11.71 14.95
N LEU A 474 5.77 -12.39 15.22
CA LEU A 474 5.53 -13.01 16.51
C LEU A 474 6.62 -13.99 16.95
N PRO A 475 7.07 -14.96 16.12
CA PRO A 475 8.12 -15.87 16.53
C PRO A 475 9.42 -15.15 16.91
N PHE A 476 9.76 -14.07 16.24
CA PHE A 476 10.91 -13.23 16.56
C PHE A 476 10.73 -12.51 17.90
N LEU A 477 9.59 -11.90 18.13
CA LEU A 477 9.25 -11.25 19.40
C LEU A 477 9.16 -12.28 20.55
N GLU A 478 8.58 -13.46 20.29
CA GLU A 478 8.50 -14.58 21.23
C GLU A 478 9.88 -15.16 21.61
N SER A 479 10.89 -15.04 20.74
CA SER A 479 12.26 -15.46 21.03
C SER A 479 13.08 -14.42 21.80
N GLY A 480 12.57 -13.18 21.96
CA GLY A 480 13.25 -12.07 22.64
C GLY A 480 13.77 -10.99 21.69
N GLY A 481 13.30 -10.99 20.45
CA GLY A 481 13.58 -9.92 19.50
C GLY A 481 12.84 -8.62 19.84
N VAL A 482 13.34 -7.52 19.30
CA VAL A 482 12.78 -6.18 19.37
C VAL A 482 12.35 -5.75 17.96
N LEU A 483 11.09 -5.37 17.78
CA LEU A 483 10.61 -4.74 16.55
C LEU A 483 10.48 -3.23 16.80
N ALA A 484 11.14 -2.43 15.99
CA ALA A 484 10.93 -0.99 15.95
C ALA A 484 10.31 -0.58 14.62
N VAL A 485 9.25 0.23 14.66
CA VAL A 485 8.55 0.77 13.48
C VAL A 485 8.66 2.28 13.53
N ALA A 486 9.45 2.85 12.62
CA ALA A 486 9.74 4.28 12.61
C ALA A 486 8.74 5.06 11.74
N ASN A 487 8.15 6.11 12.30
CA ASN A 487 7.23 7.03 11.64
C ASN A 487 8.03 8.17 10.99
N LEU A 488 8.58 7.89 9.82
CA LEU A 488 9.54 8.76 9.15
C LEU A 488 8.84 9.90 8.39
N ARG A 489 9.51 11.04 8.24
CA ARG A 489 9.09 12.05 7.27
C ARG A 489 8.87 11.42 5.89
N GLY A 490 7.97 12.01 5.09
CA GLY A 490 7.51 11.41 3.83
C GLY A 490 6.27 10.53 4.01
N GLY A 491 5.97 10.07 5.23
CA GLY A 491 4.68 9.49 5.61
C GLY A 491 3.64 10.57 5.90
N GLY A 492 2.41 10.15 6.23
CA GLY A 492 1.27 11.03 6.54
C GLY A 492 0.97 11.18 8.03
N GLU A 493 1.81 10.66 8.92
CA GLU A 493 1.52 10.54 10.35
C GLU A 493 1.27 11.89 11.05
N PHE A 494 1.81 12.98 10.49
CA PHE A 494 1.67 14.34 11.01
C PHE A 494 1.23 15.32 9.92
N GLY A 495 0.38 14.86 8.98
CA GLY A 495 -0.25 15.64 7.93
C GLY A 495 0.65 15.94 6.73
N GLU A 496 0.12 16.74 5.80
CA GLU A 496 0.75 17.08 4.53
C GLU A 496 2.18 17.66 4.70
N SER A 497 2.40 18.48 5.73
CA SER A 497 3.72 19.07 6.00
C SER A 497 4.79 18.01 6.35
N TRP A 498 4.41 16.89 6.96
CA TRP A 498 5.29 15.77 7.26
C TRP A 498 5.68 15.00 6.01
N HIS A 499 4.73 14.79 5.11
CA HIS A 499 4.96 14.21 3.79
C HIS A 499 5.92 15.09 2.97
N HIS A 500 5.62 16.38 2.85
CA HIS A 500 6.43 17.33 2.09
C HIS A 500 7.85 17.48 2.63
N ALA A 501 8.06 17.29 3.93
CA ALA A 501 9.39 17.33 4.54
C ALA A 501 10.30 16.15 4.16
N GLY A 502 9.77 15.09 3.55
CA GLY A 502 10.50 13.87 3.19
C GLY A 502 10.46 13.49 1.71
N ARG A 503 9.93 14.32 0.81
CA ARG A 503 9.86 14.02 -0.64
C ARG A 503 10.79 14.90 -1.48
N ARG A 504 11.04 14.51 -2.73
CA ARG A 504 11.87 15.24 -3.72
C ARG A 504 13.24 15.60 -3.17
N GLU A 505 13.65 16.87 -3.22
CA GLU A 505 14.93 17.38 -2.70
C GLU A 505 15.11 17.16 -1.20
N HIS A 506 14.05 16.79 -0.49
CA HIS A 506 14.07 16.53 0.95
C HIS A 506 14.19 15.04 1.29
N LYS A 507 14.24 14.14 0.29
CA LYS A 507 14.22 12.67 0.49
C LYS A 507 15.35 12.19 1.40
N GLN A 508 16.51 12.83 1.42
CA GLN A 508 17.62 12.49 2.33
C GLN A 508 17.19 12.54 3.80
N ARG A 509 16.28 13.43 4.19
CA ARG A 509 15.80 13.54 5.58
C ARG A 509 15.12 12.27 6.07
N VAL A 510 14.47 11.52 5.17
CA VAL A 510 13.84 10.22 5.48
C VAL A 510 14.90 9.21 5.92
N PHE A 511 16.02 9.18 5.20
CA PHE A 511 17.15 8.31 5.53
C PHE A 511 17.82 8.75 6.83
N ASP A 512 18.00 10.05 7.02
CA ASP A 512 18.57 10.61 8.27
C ASP A 512 17.68 10.29 9.48
N ASP A 513 16.35 10.35 9.34
CA ASP A 513 15.39 9.94 10.38
C ASP A 513 15.56 8.45 10.74
N PHE A 514 15.74 7.60 9.73
CA PHE A 514 15.91 6.17 9.92
C PHE A 514 17.26 5.83 10.58
N PHE A 515 18.32 6.56 10.23
CA PHE A 515 19.61 6.41 10.90
C PHE A 515 19.52 6.85 12.36
N ALA A 516 18.83 7.95 12.64
CA ALA A 516 18.60 8.41 14.01
C ALA A 516 17.79 7.41 14.82
N ALA A 517 16.79 6.74 14.21
CA ALA A 517 16.05 5.64 14.84
C ALA A 517 16.98 4.47 15.22
N ALA A 518 17.85 4.06 14.29
CA ALA A 518 18.83 2.99 14.54
C ALA A 518 19.79 3.37 15.68
N GLU A 519 20.33 4.58 15.66
CA GLU A 519 21.22 5.10 16.72
C GLU A 519 20.51 5.18 18.07
N HIS A 520 19.24 5.64 18.09
CA HIS A 520 18.40 5.67 19.29
C HIS A 520 18.22 4.29 19.92
N LEU A 521 17.95 3.25 19.12
CA LEU A 521 17.81 1.88 19.61
C LEU A 521 19.09 1.35 20.25
N VAL A 522 20.23 1.65 19.64
CA VAL A 522 21.54 1.25 20.16
C VAL A 522 21.89 2.03 21.45
N GLU A 523 21.73 3.35 21.46
CA GLU A 523 22.06 4.21 22.59
C GLU A 523 21.20 3.90 23.84
N ASN A 524 19.96 3.47 23.65
CA ASN A 524 19.05 3.11 24.74
C ASN A 524 19.14 1.63 25.13
N GLY A 525 20.10 0.88 24.57
CA GLY A 525 20.37 -0.50 24.94
C GLY A 525 19.31 -1.49 24.48
N TYR A 526 18.46 -1.15 23.51
CA TYR A 526 17.54 -2.12 22.90
C TYR A 526 18.30 -3.19 22.12
N THR A 527 19.39 -2.82 21.47
CA THR A 527 20.20 -3.67 20.62
C THR A 527 21.62 -3.10 20.46
N SER A 528 22.44 -3.72 19.61
CA SER A 528 23.71 -3.21 19.12
C SER A 528 23.75 -3.22 17.59
N THR A 529 24.72 -2.52 16.98
CA THR A 529 24.87 -2.52 15.51
C THR A 529 25.19 -3.91 14.95
N GLU A 530 25.73 -4.81 15.76
CA GLU A 530 26.00 -6.20 15.39
C GLU A 530 24.74 -7.10 15.44
N ARG A 531 23.63 -6.59 16.00
CA ARG A 531 22.38 -7.32 16.19
C ARG A 531 21.15 -6.56 15.69
N LEU A 532 21.35 -5.48 14.93
CA LEU A 532 20.30 -4.68 14.33
C LEU A 532 20.18 -4.99 12.82
N ALA A 533 18.99 -5.31 12.38
CA ALA A 533 18.68 -5.39 10.94
C ALA A 533 17.71 -4.29 10.53
N CYS A 534 17.79 -3.87 9.26
CA CYS A 534 16.78 -3.04 8.61
C CYS A 534 15.92 -3.88 7.65
N PHE A 535 14.64 -3.53 7.61
CA PHE A 535 13.62 -4.26 6.83
C PHE A 535 12.68 -3.28 6.15
N GLY A 536 12.43 -3.44 4.85
CA GLY A 536 11.50 -2.60 4.10
C GLY A 536 11.22 -3.11 2.70
N GLY A 537 10.07 -2.71 2.16
CA GLY A 537 9.64 -3.10 0.82
C GLY A 537 9.18 -1.91 -0.02
N SER A 538 9.27 -2.00 -1.36
CA SER A 538 8.86 -0.94 -2.28
C SER A 538 9.65 0.36 -1.99
N ASN A 539 9.01 1.49 -1.65
CA ASN A 539 9.70 2.68 -1.16
C ASN A 539 10.52 2.38 0.13
N GLY A 540 10.03 1.50 1.02
CA GLY A 540 10.83 0.99 2.15
C GLY A 540 12.04 0.18 1.70
N GLY A 541 12.01 -0.41 0.50
CA GLY A 541 13.17 -1.03 -0.14
C GLY A 541 14.21 0.01 -0.61
N LEU A 542 13.76 1.17 -1.10
CA LEU A 542 14.64 2.33 -1.34
C LEU A 542 15.30 2.79 -0.04
N LEU A 543 14.52 2.91 1.03
CA LEU A 543 15.01 3.25 2.38
C LEU A 543 16.12 2.30 2.83
N VAL A 544 15.88 0.98 2.72
CA VAL A 544 16.88 -0.05 3.07
C VAL A 544 18.12 0.06 2.18
N GLY A 545 17.94 0.20 0.85
CA GLY A 545 19.03 0.35 -0.10
C GLY A 545 19.92 1.56 0.19
N ALA A 546 19.31 2.72 0.47
CA ALA A 546 20.01 3.93 0.88
C ALA A 546 20.73 3.74 2.23
N SER A 547 20.11 3.03 3.16
CA SER A 547 20.70 2.78 4.48
C SER A 547 21.97 1.94 4.40
N ILE A 548 21.93 0.83 3.67
CA ILE A 548 23.13 -0.04 3.56
C ILE A 548 24.25 0.56 2.70
N THR A 549 23.95 1.53 1.82
CA THR A 549 24.98 2.22 1.05
C THR A 549 25.58 3.41 1.81
N GLN A 550 24.77 4.16 2.55
CA GLN A 550 25.23 5.35 3.27
C GLN A 550 25.79 5.01 4.67
N ARG A 551 25.09 4.15 5.44
CA ARG A 551 25.43 3.80 6.82
C ARG A 551 25.47 2.28 7.06
N PRO A 552 26.31 1.52 6.30
CA PRO A 552 26.44 0.07 6.50
C PRO A 552 26.97 -0.30 7.91
N ASP A 553 27.54 0.66 8.64
CA ASP A 553 28.05 0.50 9.99
C ASP A 553 26.95 0.32 11.05
N LEU A 554 25.72 0.70 10.74
CA LEU A 554 24.58 0.63 11.68
C LEU A 554 23.91 -0.75 11.72
N PHE A 555 24.05 -1.55 10.67
CA PHE A 555 23.26 -2.76 10.50
C PHE A 555 24.11 -4.00 10.31
N ALA A 556 23.74 -5.10 10.96
CA ALA A 556 24.29 -6.43 10.74
C ALA A 556 23.68 -7.10 9.50
N ALA A 557 22.39 -6.87 9.25
CA ALA A 557 21.67 -7.46 8.15
C ALA A 557 20.62 -6.53 7.55
N ALA A 558 20.17 -6.83 6.32
CA ALA A 558 19.13 -6.10 5.65
C ALA A 558 18.23 -7.04 4.82
N VAL A 559 16.91 -6.85 4.90
CA VAL A 559 15.95 -7.46 4.00
C VAL A 559 15.31 -6.36 3.16
N CYS A 560 15.56 -6.40 1.85
CA CYS A 560 15.21 -5.38 0.88
C CYS A 560 14.25 -5.96 -0.16
N LYS A 561 12.96 -5.65 -0.03
CA LYS A 561 11.88 -6.30 -0.79
C LYS A 561 11.36 -5.42 -1.91
N VAL A 562 11.16 -6.01 -3.10
CA VAL A 562 10.57 -5.35 -4.28
C VAL A 562 10.99 -3.88 -4.43
N PRO A 563 12.31 -3.58 -4.37
CA PRO A 563 12.84 -2.27 -4.07
C PRO A 563 13.05 -1.39 -5.31
N LEU A 564 12.96 -0.06 -5.13
CA LEU A 564 13.50 0.93 -6.10
C LEU A 564 14.95 1.24 -5.73
N LEU A 565 15.93 0.90 -6.55
CA LEU A 565 17.35 1.06 -6.20
C LEU A 565 18.16 1.83 -7.24
N ASP A 566 17.79 1.76 -8.51
CA ASP A 566 18.35 2.59 -9.57
C ASP A 566 17.43 3.80 -9.79
N MET A 567 17.67 4.86 -9.01
CA MET A 567 16.80 6.03 -9.02
C MET A 567 17.03 6.97 -10.19
N LEU A 568 18.06 6.74 -11.02
CA LEU A 568 18.21 7.49 -12.26
C LEU A 568 17.42 6.88 -13.44
N ARG A 569 16.84 5.69 -13.24
CA ARG A 569 16.09 4.98 -14.28
C ARG A 569 14.69 4.52 -13.86
N PHE A 570 14.28 4.77 -12.60
CA PHE A 570 13.00 4.27 -12.09
C PHE A 570 11.79 4.70 -12.95
N HIS A 571 11.83 5.91 -13.49
CA HIS A 571 10.76 6.52 -14.29
C HIS A 571 10.62 5.92 -15.71
N THR A 572 11.56 5.07 -16.13
CA THR A 572 11.60 4.54 -17.51
C THR A 572 10.86 3.21 -17.66
N SER A 573 10.32 2.64 -16.58
CA SER A 573 9.66 1.32 -16.62
C SER A 573 8.41 1.27 -15.75
N LEU A 574 7.45 0.48 -16.17
CA LEU A 574 6.21 0.15 -15.46
C LEU A 574 5.46 1.41 -14.95
N LEU A 575 5.20 1.50 -13.65
CA LEU A 575 4.54 2.66 -13.04
C LEU A 575 5.50 3.78 -12.64
N GLY A 576 6.80 3.64 -12.93
CA GLY A 576 7.83 4.56 -12.44
C GLY A 576 7.59 6.02 -12.77
N GLU A 577 7.03 6.32 -13.94
CA GLU A 577 6.73 7.70 -14.34
C GLU A 577 5.71 8.37 -13.40
N THR A 578 4.76 7.61 -12.84
CA THR A 578 3.77 8.13 -11.90
C THR A 578 4.39 8.61 -10.58
N TRP A 579 5.57 8.11 -10.21
CA TRP A 579 6.26 8.43 -8.96
C TRP A 579 7.20 9.63 -9.07
N THR A 580 7.25 10.28 -10.22
CA THR A 580 8.02 11.54 -10.36
C THR A 580 7.43 12.67 -9.51
N THR A 581 6.18 12.58 -9.11
CA THR A 581 5.57 13.46 -8.11
C THR A 581 6.21 13.30 -6.72
N GLU A 582 6.60 12.09 -6.34
CA GLU A 582 7.23 11.79 -5.04
C GLU A 582 8.75 12.05 -5.05
N TYR A 583 9.44 11.63 -6.12
CA TYR A 583 10.91 11.65 -6.15
C TYR A 583 11.49 12.78 -6.98
N GLY A 584 10.72 13.43 -7.85
CA GLY A 584 11.21 14.24 -8.95
C GLY A 584 11.57 13.40 -10.18
N SER A 585 11.67 14.00 -11.35
CA SER A 585 12.08 13.31 -12.58
C SER A 585 13.59 13.39 -12.77
N PRO A 586 14.30 12.27 -13.02
CA PRO A 586 15.70 12.31 -13.41
C PRO A 586 15.97 13.07 -14.72
N ASP A 587 14.93 13.29 -15.54
CA ASP A 587 15.02 14.10 -16.77
C ASP A 587 15.05 15.60 -16.48
N ASP A 588 14.70 16.03 -15.27
CA ASP A 588 14.86 17.39 -14.78
C ASP A 588 16.28 17.58 -14.22
N PRO A 589 17.07 18.58 -14.68
CA PRO A 589 18.44 18.77 -14.21
C PRO A 589 18.58 19.05 -12.71
N GLU A 590 17.60 19.70 -12.07
CA GLU A 590 17.63 19.97 -10.62
C GLU A 590 17.32 18.70 -9.84
N ALA A 591 16.32 17.92 -10.30
CA ALA A 591 15.98 16.66 -9.68
C ALA A 591 17.08 15.61 -9.86
N TYR A 592 17.72 15.55 -11.02
CA TYR A 592 18.86 14.67 -11.27
C TYR A 592 19.95 14.81 -10.22
N GLU A 593 20.30 16.03 -9.81
CA GLU A 593 21.37 16.27 -8.85
C GLU A 593 21.05 15.63 -7.49
N TYR A 594 19.88 15.92 -6.90
CA TYR A 594 19.56 15.36 -5.59
C TYR A 594 19.21 13.87 -5.64
N ILE A 595 18.59 13.36 -6.74
CA ILE A 595 18.30 11.93 -6.88
C ILE A 595 19.61 11.12 -6.94
N ARG A 596 20.60 11.62 -7.70
CA ARG A 596 21.90 10.96 -7.82
C ARG A 596 22.62 10.85 -6.48
N GLU A 597 22.50 11.86 -5.62
CA GLU A 597 23.15 11.88 -4.30
C GLU A 597 22.71 10.70 -3.42
N TYR A 598 21.43 10.31 -3.47
CA TYR A 598 20.92 9.21 -2.64
C TYR A 598 20.70 7.90 -3.36
N SER A 599 20.71 7.86 -4.70
CA SER A 599 20.41 6.65 -5.48
C SER A 599 21.27 5.46 -5.04
N PRO A 600 20.68 4.39 -4.45
CA PRO A 600 21.48 3.32 -3.85
C PRO A 600 22.42 2.64 -4.85
N TYR A 601 21.91 2.32 -6.05
CA TYR A 601 22.68 1.66 -7.09
C TYR A 601 23.94 2.44 -7.50
N HIS A 602 23.85 3.78 -7.60
CA HIS A 602 24.94 4.64 -8.04
C HIS A 602 25.96 4.94 -6.93
N ASN A 603 25.58 4.71 -5.66
CA ASN A 603 26.43 4.98 -4.49
C ASN A 603 27.04 3.71 -3.87
N VAL A 604 27.04 2.58 -4.61
CA VAL A 604 27.78 1.38 -4.20
C VAL A 604 29.28 1.59 -4.43
N GLU A 605 30.06 1.46 -3.37
CA GLU A 605 31.52 1.56 -3.34
C GLU A 605 32.16 0.23 -2.91
N GLU A 606 33.44 0.01 -3.21
CA GLU A 606 34.19 -1.16 -2.70
C GLU A 606 34.41 -1.04 -1.19
N ARG A 607 33.58 -1.75 -0.41
CA ARG A 607 33.63 -1.75 1.08
C ARG A 607 32.95 -2.99 1.65
N ALA A 608 33.10 -3.21 2.96
CA ALA A 608 32.31 -4.22 3.66
C ALA A 608 30.87 -3.71 3.84
N TYR A 609 29.91 -4.48 3.35
CA TYR A 609 28.49 -4.29 3.53
C TYR A 609 27.93 -5.30 4.52
N PRO A 610 26.82 -5.00 5.21
CA PRO A 610 26.11 -6.02 5.99
C PRO A 610 25.62 -7.16 5.11
N ALA A 611 25.14 -8.23 5.71
CA ALA A 611 24.44 -9.28 5.00
C ALA A 611 23.13 -8.73 4.39
N VAL A 612 22.85 -9.02 3.11
CA VAL A 612 21.66 -8.48 2.42
C VAL A 612 20.91 -9.58 1.70
N LEU A 613 19.59 -9.63 1.92
CA LEU A 613 18.66 -10.42 1.13
C LEU A 613 17.76 -9.48 0.30
N PHE A 614 18.01 -9.42 -1.01
CA PHE A 614 17.10 -8.79 -1.97
C PHE A 614 16.03 -9.78 -2.39
N THR A 615 14.76 -9.37 -2.39
CA THR A 615 13.66 -10.19 -2.92
C THR A 615 12.83 -9.39 -3.91
N THR A 616 12.38 -10.04 -4.99
CA THR A 616 11.51 -9.42 -6.00
C THR A 616 10.61 -10.47 -6.66
N GLY A 617 9.52 -10.03 -7.27
CA GLY A 617 8.60 -10.87 -8.04
C GLY A 617 8.91 -10.81 -9.53
N GLU A 618 8.83 -11.93 -10.24
CA GLU A 618 9.02 -11.97 -11.69
C GLU A 618 7.92 -11.23 -12.47
N ARG A 619 6.68 -11.21 -11.90
CA ARG A 619 5.51 -10.52 -12.45
C ARG A 619 5.18 -9.22 -11.74
N ASP A 620 6.15 -8.59 -11.09
CA ASP A 620 5.94 -7.29 -10.46
C ASP A 620 5.60 -6.25 -11.53
N SER A 621 4.36 -5.78 -11.53
CA SER A 621 3.83 -4.81 -12.47
C SER A 621 3.94 -3.36 -11.99
N ARG A 622 4.46 -3.16 -10.77
CA ARG A 622 4.70 -1.83 -10.18
C ARG A 622 6.16 -1.44 -10.29
N VAL A 623 7.04 -2.22 -9.62
CA VAL A 623 8.49 -1.98 -9.56
C VAL A 623 9.22 -3.05 -10.37
N ASP A 624 9.92 -2.64 -11.41
CA ASP A 624 10.61 -3.58 -12.28
C ASP A 624 11.69 -4.36 -11.52
N PRO A 625 11.73 -5.68 -11.64
CA PRO A 625 12.74 -6.53 -11.00
C PRO A 625 14.20 -6.16 -11.32
N PHE A 626 14.45 -5.38 -12.35
CA PHE A 626 15.82 -4.96 -12.70
C PHE A 626 16.50 -4.19 -11.55
N HIS A 627 15.74 -3.44 -10.76
CA HIS A 627 16.28 -2.71 -9.61
C HIS A 627 17.02 -3.65 -8.65
N ALA A 628 16.37 -4.75 -8.26
CA ALA A 628 16.97 -5.76 -7.39
C ALA A 628 18.12 -6.50 -8.09
N ARG A 629 17.94 -6.86 -9.36
CA ARG A 629 18.97 -7.57 -10.16
C ARG A 629 20.26 -6.77 -10.28
N LYS A 630 20.16 -5.52 -10.73
CA LYS A 630 21.32 -4.63 -10.91
C LYS A 630 22.03 -4.35 -9.59
N MET A 631 21.27 -4.09 -8.53
CA MET A 631 21.83 -3.81 -7.21
C MET A 631 22.57 -5.00 -6.64
N ALA A 632 21.98 -6.20 -6.68
CA ALA A 632 22.64 -7.43 -6.22
C ALA A 632 23.95 -7.67 -6.96
N ALA A 633 23.96 -7.56 -8.30
CA ALA A 633 25.16 -7.72 -9.12
C ALA A 633 26.26 -6.72 -8.72
N ARG A 634 25.91 -5.44 -8.56
CA ARG A 634 26.86 -4.40 -8.22
C ARG A 634 27.40 -4.54 -6.81
N MET A 635 26.54 -4.87 -5.83
CA MET A 635 26.99 -5.08 -4.44
C MET A 635 27.84 -6.35 -4.30
N GLN A 636 27.50 -7.45 -4.98
CA GLN A 636 28.33 -8.68 -4.98
C GLN A 636 29.74 -8.40 -5.51
N ALA A 637 29.87 -7.57 -6.54
CA ALA A 637 31.18 -7.18 -7.10
C ALA A 637 31.97 -6.24 -6.18
N ALA A 638 31.29 -5.41 -5.38
CA ALA A 638 31.89 -4.40 -4.50
C ALA A 638 32.11 -4.90 -3.06
N GLN A 639 31.50 -6.04 -2.67
CA GLN A 639 31.61 -6.58 -1.30
C GLN A 639 33.05 -6.98 -0.96
N SER A 640 33.67 -6.30 -0.03
CA SER A 640 34.99 -6.63 0.47
C SER A 640 34.97 -7.40 1.81
N GLY A 641 33.80 -7.53 2.44
CA GLY A 641 33.56 -8.31 3.65
C GLY A 641 33.25 -9.79 3.33
N ALA A 642 32.83 -10.52 4.37
CA ALA A 642 32.48 -11.94 4.26
C ALA A 642 30.94 -12.16 4.23
N ASP A 643 30.17 -11.14 4.49
CA ASP A 643 28.73 -11.24 4.66
C ASP A 643 28.03 -11.44 3.30
N PRO A 644 27.00 -12.27 3.23
CA PRO A 644 26.36 -12.67 1.97
C PRO A 644 25.52 -11.53 1.38
N ILE A 645 25.58 -11.41 0.04
CA ILE A 645 24.65 -10.59 -0.75
C ILE A 645 23.85 -11.54 -1.60
N LEU A 646 22.57 -11.71 -1.27
CA LEU A 646 21.66 -12.67 -1.89
C LEU A 646 20.58 -11.97 -2.71
N LEU A 647 20.19 -12.58 -3.81
CA LEU A 647 19.03 -12.19 -4.60
C LEU A 647 18.09 -13.39 -4.76
N LYS A 648 16.83 -13.20 -4.39
CA LYS A 648 15.76 -14.17 -4.61
C LYS A 648 14.65 -13.56 -5.47
N THR A 649 14.54 -14.03 -6.72
CA THR A 649 13.46 -13.69 -7.64
C THR A 649 12.42 -14.80 -7.60
N ARG A 650 11.17 -14.48 -7.31
CA ARG A 650 10.08 -15.46 -7.17
C ARG A 650 9.25 -15.50 -8.45
N SER A 651 9.12 -16.71 -8.99
CA SER A 651 8.29 -16.95 -10.18
C SER A 651 6.80 -16.81 -9.86
N GLN A 652 6.01 -16.35 -10.83
CA GLN A 652 4.55 -16.18 -10.69
C GLN A 652 4.19 -15.43 -9.41
N THR A 653 4.85 -14.30 -9.18
CA THR A 653 4.63 -13.45 -8.02
C THR A 653 4.76 -12.01 -8.47
N GLY A 654 3.75 -11.20 -8.13
CA GLY A 654 3.72 -9.76 -8.35
C GLY A 654 4.34 -8.98 -7.19
N HIS A 655 3.96 -7.70 -7.06
CA HIS A 655 4.48 -6.78 -6.05
C HIS A 655 4.13 -7.21 -4.61
N GLY A 656 2.91 -7.64 -4.38
CA GLY A 656 2.46 -8.04 -3.02
C GLY A 656 1.19 -8.87 -2.98
N SER A 657 0.22 -8.55 -3.84
CA SER A 657 -1.12 -9.16 -3.85
C SER A 657 -1.16 -10.55 -4.49
N GLY A 658 -2.25 -11.29 -4.27
CA GLY A 658 -2.59 -12.51 -5.01
C GLY A 658 -1.68 -13.72 -4.77
N LYS A 659 -0.85 -13.73 -3.70
CA LYS A 659 0.06 -14.86 -3.42
C LYS A 659 -0.65 -16.00 -2.70
N PRO A 660 -0.49 -17.28 -3.14
CA PRO A 660 -0.89 -18.44 -2.36
C PRO A 660 -0.21 -18.47 -1.00
N VAL A 661 -0.91 -18.95 0.04
CA VAL A 661 -0.36 -19.06 1.40
C VAL A 661 0.94 -19.87 1.44
N SER A 662 1.03 -20.93 0.67
CA SER A 662 2.24 -21.75 0.59
C SER A 662 3.47 -20.94 0.13
N LYS A 663 3.30 -20.02 -0.83
CA LYS A 663 4.38 -19.11 -1.29
C LYS A 663 4.70 -18.06 -0.23
N VAL A 664 3.70 -17.55 0.49
CA VAL A 664 3.90 -16.60 1.60
C VAL A 664 4.75 -17.25 2.69
N VAL A 665 4.44 -18.49 3.09
CA VAL A 665 5.22 -19.23 4.10
C VAL A 665 6.69 -19.38 3.68
N GLU A 666 6.95 -19.81 2.43
CA GLU A 666 8.33 -19.95 1.93
C GLU A 666 9.07 -18.59 1.89
N GLU A 667 8.37 -17.51 1.48
CA GLU A 667 8.94 -16.16 1.51
C GLU A 667 9.34 -15.75 2.93
N LYS A 668 8.45 -15.94 3.89
CA LYS A 668 8.70 -15.60 5.28
C LYS A 668 9.77 -16.49 5.93
N LEU A 669 9.84 -17.74 5.56
CA LEU A 669 10.94 -18.63 5.99
C LEU A 669 12.29 -18.17 5.44
N ASP A 670 12.37 -17.72 4.20
CA ASP A 670 13.59 -17.14 3.64
C ASP A 670 14.03 -15.91 4.41
N GLU A 671 13.11 -14.94 4.60
CA GLU A 671 13.36 -13.68 5.32
C GLU A 671 13.81 -13.93 6.76
N TRP A 672 13.05 -14.71 7.52
CA TRP A 672 13.29 -14.90 8.93
C TRP A 672 14.39 -15.89 9.28
N SER A 673 14.64 -16.88 8.45
CA SER A 673 15.83 -17.74 8.62
C SER A 673 17.11 -16.98 8.33
N PHE A 674 17.12 -16.10 7.30
CA PHE A 674 18.23 -15.21 7.02
C PHE A 674 18.49 -14.26 8.19
N LEU A 675 17.49 -13.53 8.66
CA LEU A 675 17.61 -12.62 9.80
C LEU A 675 18.03 -13.37 11.08
N GLY A 676 17.45 -14.54 11.30
CA GLY A 676 17.78 -15.37 12.47
C GLY A 676 19.24 -15.81 12.51
N ASP A 677 19.81 -16.19 11.39
CA ASP A 677 21.22 -16.56 11.25
C ASP A 677 22.15 -15.35 11.48
N GLN A 678 21.80 -14.19 10.89
CA GLN A 678 22.65 -12.99 10.95
C GLN A 678 22.58 -12.29 12.30
N LEU A 679 21.46 -12.36 12.99
CA LEU A 679 21.26 -11.71 14.29
C LEU A 679 21.45 -12.66 15.49
N ASP A 680 21.77 -13.93 15.25
CA ASP A 680 21.81 -14.99 16.27
C ASP A 680 20.49 -15.01 17.08
N ALA A 681 19.36 -14.94 16.36
CA ALA A 681 18.01 -14.92 16.90
C ALA A 681 17.33 -16.30 16.76
N PHE A 682 16.34 -16.60 17.62
CA PHE A 682 15.54 -17.84 17.75
C PHE A 682 16.18 -19.00 18.52
#